data_bf7bf47259d4abadfa14502b7f88c2b8
#
_entry.id   bf7bf47259d4abadfa14502b7f88c2b8
#
_cell.length_a   1.000
_cell.length_b   1.000
_cell.length_c   1.000
_cell.angle_alpha   90.00
_cell.angle_beta   90.00
_cell.angle_gamma   90.00
#
_symmetry.space_group_name_H-M   'P 1'
#
loop_
_entity.id
_entity.type
_entity.pdbx_description
1 polymer ?
#
loop_
_entity_poly.entity_id
_entity_poly.type
_entity_poly.pdbx_seq_one_letter_code
_entity_poly.pdbx_strand_id
1 'polypeptide(L)'
;MKASKLLKSGALLFRGFTMATAAQWLYLDGIKKYKRPNNIGMSDKEIFSLLPFDAKFDKLFGDALSLSYALDKHPELLPERYYSLLTRDGERFILPLAQGLEQSLDGVVSLIREKGEVLVGGASNSVKTKSAVYGFDGESFFADGKVLGEGELRERLLKAPDGTIITQLIRSDFAPTLHLAFLNRGDAPELLYSVLTEEESGCAKNWYTQNRELSPVAEDGSFNGGKIADFGRIKNELCAIAGEFSELEYMSFAVRITPSGFKILRVDTGADLTYLEHFNDKTASFIREKRRAKPRFVSLKQALRIIDRYTWSIRAKRRGFMDYMYRGWKKALREDKRDKFTTREEKKWAHERGFFSYHIKQYGLTDDNWREFLSDRDYKWLRPINNDYRKLLWDKVTLRYCLDKYSKYLPEYYFHIVPRDGKMQVLKMPDCPQYISRSLEGITALLREKKILAMKPTVGSHGIGFYKLQYDGEGYVVNSEAMDEAHMLKFLGGLDDYYNISEYIVMHGSLRRIYSEVACTVRIMVINRTGFDPVIENAYFRIGTKSTGFTDNIGSGGVFAYVDEKTGFFHDAEVIKEHVITPCPIHPDSGEKIEGYLPHWDEVLRTLPELCRYISPLEYLGFDVVITDSGFKILEINTHQDLHRYPTYNENIQAYFMKKLALKKAGRKLC
;
A
#
# COMPACT_ATOMS: atom_id res chain seq x y z
N MET A 1 -10.32 5.95 25.30
CA MET A 1 -11.22 4.76 25.26
C MET A 1 -11.40 4.26 26.68
N LYS A 2 -12.65 4.04 27.16
CA LYS A 2 -12.91 3.60 28.54
C LYS A 2 -12.29 2.20 28.76
N ALA A 3 -11.76 1.90 29.95
CA ALA A 3 -11.09 0.63 30.28
C ALA A 3 -11.94 -0.62 29.93
N SER A 4 -13.27 -0.54 30.08
CA SER A 4 -14.19 -1.62 29.71
C SER A 4 -14.20 -1.94 28.21
N LYS A 5 -14.06 -0.94 27.32
CA LYS A 5 -13.95 -1.17 25.87
C LYS A 5 -12.61 -1.81 25.51
N LEU A 6 -11.57 -1.50 26.25
CA LEU A 6 -10.24 -2.07 26.10
C LEU A 6 -10.23 -3.57 26.41
N LEU A 7 -10.83 -3.97 27.54
CA LEU A 7 -10.96 -5.38 27.93
C LEU A 7 -11.81 -6.17 26.94
N LYS A 8 -12.93 -5.60 26.46
CA LYS A 8 -13.78 -6.23 25.44
C LYS A 8 -13.04 -6.41 24.11
N SER A 9 -12.27 -5.40 23.67
CA SER A 9 -11.43 -5.53 22.48
C SER A 9 -10.39 -6.63 22.62
N GLY A 10 -9.73 -6.73 23.78
CA GLY A 10 -8.78 -7.80 24.07
C GLY A 10 -9.41 -9.19 23.95
N ALA A 11 -10.58 -9.39 24.52
CA ALA A 11 -11.30 -10.66 24.45
C ALA A 11 -11.69 -11.06 23.01
N LEU A 12 -11.98 -10.08 22.14
CA LEU A 12 -12.25 -10.33 20.72
C LEU A 12 -10.99 -10.69 19.94
N LEU A 13 -9.85 -10.04 20.24
CA LEU A 13 -8.56 -10.36 19.61
C LEU A 13 -8.16 -11.82 19.92
N PHE A 14 -8.39 -12.31 21.14
CA PHE A 14 -8.16 -13.72 21.50
C PHE A 14 -9.05 -14.70 20.71
N ARG A 15 -10.19 -14.24 20.22
CA ARG A 15 -11.11 -15.00 19.34
C ARG A 15 -10.78 -14.82 17.84
N GLY A 16 -9.63 -14.26 17.50
CA GLY A 16 -9.17 -14.12 16.13
C GLY A 16 -9.68 -12.91 15.37
N PHE A 17 -10.32 -11.94 16.03
CA PHE A 17 -10.65 -10.67 15.40
C PHE A 17 -9.39 -9.85 15.09
N THR A 18 -9.40 -9.12 14.00
CA THR A 18 -8.44 -8.04 13.78
C THR A 18 -8.79 -6.84 14.66
N MET A 19 -7.89 -5.89 14.84
CA MET A 19 -8.20 -4.65 15.59
C MET A 19 -9.35 -3.87 14.93
N ALA A 20 -9.38 -3.84 13.60
CA ALA A 20 -10.43 -3.16 12.85
C ALA A 20 -11.79 -3.83 13.04
N THR A 21 -11.89 -5.15 12.83
CA THR A 21 -13.14 -5.90 13.00
C THR A 21 -13.60 -5.97 14.44
N ALA A 22 -12.69 -6.00 15.41
CA ALA A 22 -13.06 -5.92 16.84
C ALA A 22 -13.67 -4.54 17.19
N ALA A 23 -13.10 -3.46 16.66
CA ALA A 23 -13.66 -2.12 16.87
C ALA A 23 -15.02 -1.96 16.19
N GLN A 24 -15.18 -2.50 15.00
CA GLN A 24 -16.41 -2.52 14.23
C GLN A 24 -17.50 -3.34 14.96
N TRP A 25 -17.18 -4.55 15.41
CA TRP A 25 -18.10 -5.38 16.18
C TRP A 25 -18.57 -4.69 17.46
N LEU A 26 -17.66 -4.06 18.22
CA LEU A 26 -18.03 -3.36 19.46
C LEU A 26 -18.91 -2.11 19.20
N TYR A 27 -18.78 -1.52 18.04
CA TYR A 27 -19.66 -0.44 17.59
C TYR A 27 -21.08 -0.98 17.31
N LEU A 28 -21.19 -2.08 16.56
CA LEU A 28 -22.44 -2.71 16.18
C LEU A 28 -23.19 -3.30 17.38
N ASP A 29 -22.48 -4.01 18.27
CA ASP A 29 -23.03 -4.56 19.52
C ASP A 29 -23.65 -3.46 20.40
N GLY A 30 -23.07 -2.26 20.39
CA GLY A 30 -23.61 -1.07 21.07
C GLY A 30 -24.89 -0.52 20.43
N ILE A 31 -25.15 -0.80 19.16
CA ILE A 31 -26.36 -0.33 18.45
C ILE A 31 -27.55 -1.27 18.65
N LYS A 32 -27.34 -2.48 19.20
CA LYS A 32 -28.37 -3.52 19.50
C LYS A 32 -29.27 -3.92 18.30
N LYS A 33 -28.95 -3.54 17.07
CA LYS A 33 -29.77 -3.77 15.88
C LYS A 33 -29.34 -4.99 15.05
N TYR A 34 -28.33 -5.76 15.52
CA TYR A 34 -27.65 -6.78 14.77
C TYR A 34 -27.93 -8.18 15.29
N LYS A 35 -29.11 -8.68 15.07
CA LYS A 35 -29.42 -10.09 15.23
C LYS A 35 -30.41 -10.47 14.14
N ARG A 36 -29.86 -10.65 12.92
CA ARG A 36 -30.65 -11.20 11.82
C ARG A 36 -30.45 -12.71 11.75
N PRO A 37 -31.50 -13.46 11.45
CA PRO A 37 -31.37 -14.87 11.14
C PRO A 37 -30.45 -15.04 9.92
N ASN A 38 -29.67 -16.12 9.89
CA ASN A 38 -28.86 -16.47 8.75
C ASN A 38 -29.00 -17.97 8.44
N ASN A 39 -28.82 -18.33 7.18
CA ASN A 39 -28.88 -19.72 6.72
C ASN A 39 -27.55 -20.47 6.85
N ILE A 40 -26.51 -19.84 7.44
CA ILE A 40 -25.18 -20.42 7.56
C ILE A 40 -25.05 -21.31 8.78
N GLY A 41 -25.89 -21.10 9.82
CA GLY A 41 -25.83 -21.81 11.10
C GLY A 41 -24.64 -21.36 11.96
N MET A 42 -24.15 -20.13 11.80
CA MET A 42 -23.08 -19.49 12.57
C MET A 42 -23.58 -18.18 13.16
N SER A 43 -23.06 -17.81 14.33
CA SER A 43 -23.33 -16.49 14.89
C SER A 43 -22.63 -15.39 14.08
N ASP A 44 -23.24 -14.20 14.01
CA ASP A 44 -22.65 -13.00 13.37
C ASP A 44 -21.24 -12.71 13.90
N LYS A 45 -21.02 -12.96 15.20
CA LYS A 45 -19.72 -12.80 15.84
C LYS A 45 -18.66 -13.74 15.27
N GLU A 46 -19.04 -14.98 14.96
CA GLU A 46 -18.14 -15.95 14.33
C GLU A 46 -17.81 -15.51 12.91
N ILE A 47 -18.81 -15.08 12.14
CA ILE A 47 -18.60 -14.57 10.78
C ILE A 47 -17.71 -13.34 10.81
N PHE A 48 -17.97 -12.35 11.67
CA PHE A 48 -17.12 -11.18 11.85
C PHE A 48 -15.67 -11.52 12.21
N SER A 49 -15.44 -12.60 12.94
CA SER A 49 -14.09 -13.03 13.26
C SER A 49 -13.29 -13.51 12.04
N LEU A 50 -13.97 -13.87 10.93
CA LEU A 50 -13.33 -14.32 9.70
C LEU A 50 -12.87 -13.16 8.82
N LEU A 51 -13.45 -11.98 9.01
CA LEU A 51 -13.24 -10.82 8.15
C LEU A 51 -11.97 -10.02 8.50
N PRO A 52 -11.40 -9.32 7.53
CA PRO A 52 -11.54 -9.56 6.09
C PRO A 52 -10.89 -10.88 5.70
N PHE A 53 -11.38 -11.52 4.63
CA PHE A 53 -10.83 -12.82 4.20
C PHE A 53 -9.37 -12.72 3.76
N ASP A 54 -9.02 -11.63 3.07
CA ASP A 54 -7.68 -11.36 2.51
C ASP A 54 -7.09 -10.06 3.08
N ALA A 55 -6.87 -10.02 4.40
CA ALA A 55 -6.50 -8.82 5.16
C ALA A 55 -5.24 -8.07 4.70
N LYS A 56 -4.36 -8.70 3.90
CA LYS A 56 -3.15 -8.03 3.37
C LYS A 56 -3.45 -7.14 2.17
N PHE A 57 -4.46 -7.49 1.37
CA PHE A 57 -4.74 -6.86 0.07
C PHE A 57 -6.07 -6.07 0.04
N ASP A 58 -6.87 -6.13 1.10
CA ASP A 58 -8.12 -5.36 1.26
C ASP A 58 -7.89 -3.84 1.10
N LYS A 59 -6.69 -3.35 1.37
CA LYS A 59 -6.29 -1.94 1.23
C LYS A 59 -6.37 -1.42 -0.21
N LEU A 60 -6.35 -2.29 -1.23
CA LEU A 60 -6.54 -1.92 -2.64
C LEU A 60 -7.91 -1.26 -2.87
N PHE A 61 -8.91 -1.66 -2.10
CA PHE A 61 -10.29 -1.22 -2.25
C PHE A 61 -10.85 -0.53 -1.00
N GLY A 62 -9.97 -0.15 -0.08
CA GLY A 62 -10.35 0.39 1.23
C GLY A 62 -10.96 1.80 1.20
N ASP A 63 -10.85 2.51 0.09
CA ASP A 63 -11.39 3.86 -0.13
C ASP A 63 -11.48 4.19 -1.63
N ALA A 64 -12.20 5.26 -1.97
CA ALA A 64 -12.47 5.63 -3.36
C ALA A 64 -11.21 6.00 -4.17
N LEU A 65 -10.17 6.53 -3.53
CA LEU A 65 -8.92 6.85 -4.23
C LEU A 65 -8.06 5.59 -4.44
N SER A 66 -7.98 4.72 -3.45
CA SER A 66 -7.30 3.41 -3.59
C SER A 66 -7.97 2.56 -4.69
N LEU A 67 -9.33 2.52 -4.68
CA LEU A 67 -10.12 1.87 -5.73
C LEU A 67 -9.75 2.39 -7.13
N SER A 68 -9.53 3.69 -7.26
CA SER A 68 -9.21 4.26 -8.57
C SER A 68 -7.83 3.91 -9.09
N TYR A 69 -6.85 3.76 -8.22
CA TYR A 69 -5.54 3.26 -8.61
C TYR A 69 -5.61 1.78 -8.99
N ALA A 70 -6.37 0.99 -8.23
CA ALA A 70 -6.53 -0.44 -8.51
C ALA A 70 -7.27 -0.70 -9.84
N LEU A 71 -8.27 0.12 -10.17
CA LEU A 71 -9.08 0.02 -11.40
C LEU A 71 -8.71 1.06 -12.46
N ASP A 72 -7.44 1.46 -12.55
CA ASP A 72 -6.99 2.47 -13.52
C ASP A 72 -7.14 2.01 -15.00
N LYS A 73 -7.27 0.71 -15.25
CA LYS A 73 -7.63 0.14 -16.56
C LYS A 73 -9.10 0.33 -16.95
N HIS A 74 -9.96 0.62 -15.98
CA HIS A 74 -11.41 0.72 -16.13
C HIS A 74 -11.96 2.08 -15.64
N PRO A 75 -11.33 3.21 -16.02
CA PRO A 75 -11.71 4.53 -15.51
C PRO A 75 -13.13 4.91 -15.85
N GLU A 76 -13.65 4.40 -17.02
CA GLU A 76 -15.01 4.61 -17.49
C GLU A 76 -16.06 3.97 -16.57
N LEU A 77 -15.71 2.97 -15.79
CA LEU A 77 -16.60 2.30 -14.82
C LEU A 77 -16.64 2.99 -13.46
N LEU A 78 -15.79 4.01 -13.23
CA LEU A 78 -15.73 4.74 -11.97
C LEU A 78 -16.46 6.10 -12.07
N PRO A 79 -17.02 6.63 -10.97
CA PRO A 79 -17.40 8.03 -10.88
C PRO A 79 -16.19 8.95 -11.10
N GLU A 80 -16.39 10.11 -11.74
CA GLU A 80 -15.36 11.14 -11.80
C GLU A 80 -14.95 11.59 -10.38
N ARG A 81 -13.66 11.85 -10.20
CA ARG A 81 -13.10 12.32 -8.93
C ARG A 81 -12.54 13.71 -9.13
N TYR A 82 -12.97 14.63 -8.29
CA TYR A 82 -12.63 16.03 -8.45
C TYR A 82 -11.54 16.47 -7.47
N TYR A 83 -11.76 16.22 -6.17
CA TYR A 83 -10.83 16.66 -5.13
C TYR A 83 -10.65 15.62 -4.02
N SER A 84 -9.46 15.63 -3.42
CA SER A 84 -9.19 15.00 -2.11
C SER A 84 -8.81 16.07 -1.09
N LEU A 85 -9.46 16.03 0.07
CA LEU A 85 -9.22 16.93 1.19
C LEU A 85 -8.31 16.24 2.21
N LEU A 86 -7.07 16.67 2.30
CA LEU A 86 -6.03 16.11 3.16
C LEU A 86 -5.55 17.14 4.18
N THR A 87 -4.72 16.72 5.12
CA THR A 87 -3.90 17.64 5.93
C THR A 87 -2.45 17.56 5.44
N ARG A 88 -1.81 18.70 5.34
CA ARG A 88 -0.38 18.81 5.07
C ARG A 88 0.19 19.96 5.88
N ASP A 89 1.25 19.73 6.65
CA ASP A 89 1.90 20.71 7.51
C ASP A 89 0.96 21.42 8.53
N GLY A 90 -0.10 20.73 8.95
CA GLY A 90 -1.08 21.23 9.91
C GLY A 90 -2.17 22.12 9.29
N GLU A 91 -2.19 22.21 7.98
CA GLU A 91 -3.17 22.99 7.22
C GLU A 91 -4.02 22.09 6.31
N ARG A 92 -5.19 22.58 5.89
CA ARG A 92 -6.02 21.90 4.92
C ARG A 92 -5.32 21.94 3.55
N PHE A 93 -5.05 20.78 3.01
CA PHE A 93 -4.47 20.57 1.70
C PHE A 93 -5.55 20.08 0.74
N ILE A 94 -5.92 20.93 -0.21
CA ILE A 94 -6.92 20.62 -1.23
C ILE A 94 -6.17 20.11 -2.46
N LEU A 95 -6.38 18.84 -2.80
CA LEU A 95 -5.69 18.19 -3.88
C LEU A 95 -6.66 17.93 -5.03
N PRO A 96 -6.53 18.62 -6.17
CA PRO A 96 -7.22 18.26 -7.40
C PRO A 96 -6.87 16.86 -7.87
N LEU A 97 -7.87 16.08 -8.30
CA LEU A 97 -7.71 14.72 -8.84
C LEU A 97 -8.00 14.66 -10.34
N ALA A 98 -8.53 15.74 -10.91
CA ALA A 98 -8.77 15.90 -12.35
C ALA A 98 -7.99 17.10 -12.89
N GLN A 99 -7.67 17.06 -14.18
CA GLN A 99 -6.97 18.15 -14.86
C GLN A 99 -7.84 19.41 -14.93
N GLY A 100 -7.21 20.58 -14.88
CA GLY A 100 -7.86 21.87 -15.03
C GLY A 100 -8.56 22.40 -13.77
N LEU A 101 -8.57 21.64 -12.66
CA LEU A 101 -9.14 22.10 -11.40
C LEU A 101 -8.14 22.93 -10.60
N GLU A 102 -8.61 24.06 -10.06
CA GLU A 102 -7.79 24.93 -9.21
C GLU A 102 -7.53 24.30 -7.84
N GLN A 103 -6.29 24.36 -7.36
CA GLN A 103 -5.88 23.84 -6.05
C GLN A 103 -6.25 24.79 -4.91
N SER A 104 -7.53 25.07 -4.78
CA SER A 104 -8.05 26.04 -3.77
C SER A 104 -9.44 25.63 -3.28
N LEU A 105 -9.85 26.24 -2.15
CA LEU A 105 -11.22 26.09 -1.68
C LEU A 105 -12.22 26.80 -2.62
N ASP A 106 -11.78 27.88 -3.29
CA ASP A 106 -12.57 28.56 -4.30
C ASP A 106 -12.83 27.65 -5.51
N GLY A 107 -11.82 26.89 -5.93
CA GLY A 107 -11.96 25.88 -6.97
C GLY A 107 -13.01 24.82 -6.61
N VAL A 108 -13.04 24.36 -5.36
CA VAL A 108 -14.05 23.41 -4.89
C VAL A 108 -15.45 24.01 -4.93
N VAL A 109 -15.60 25.26 -4.45
CA VAL A 109 -16.89 25.96 -4.44
C VAL A 109 -17.39 26.21 -5.87
N SER A 110 -16.48 26.62 -6.77
CA SER A 110 -16.77 26.84 -8.19
C SER A 110 -17.21 25.54 -8.89
N LEU A 111 -16.53 24.43 -8.59
CA LEU A 111 -16.93 23.11 -9.10
C LEU A 111 -18.35 22.72 -8.65
N ILE A 112 -18.72 22.95 -7.37
CA ILE A 112 -20.06 22.62 -6.88
C ILE A 112 -21.10 23.45 -7.61
N ARG A 113 -20.82 24.74 -7.89
CA ARG A 113 -21.73 25.57 -8.71
C ARG A 113 -21.87 25.07 -10.14
N GLU A 114 -20.75 24.69 -10.77
CA GLU A 114 -20.72 24.19 -12.15
C GLU A 114 -21.45 22.86 -12.31
N LYS A 115 -21.21 21.92 -11.41
CA LYS A 115 -21.81 20.57 -11.49
C LYS A 115 -23.24 20.51 -10.95
N GLY A 116 -23.69 21.53 -10.26
CA GLY A 116 -24.99 21.56 -9.58
C GLY A 116 -25.04 20.66 -8.35
N GLU A 117 -24.52 19.43 -8.44
CA GLU A 117 -24.45 18.47 -7.33
C GLU A 117 -23.18 17.61 -7.40
N VAL A 118 -22.61 17.35 -6.22
CA VAL A 118 -21.45 16.45 -6.04
C VAL A 118 -21.66 15.58 -4.80
N LEU A 119 -20.98 14.43 -4.78
CA LEU A 119 -20.91 13.60 -3.61
C LEU A 119 -19.64 13.94 -2.82
N VAL A 120 -19.80 14.35 -1.57
CA VAL A 120 -18.72 14.58 -0.62
C VAL A 120 -18.71 13.39 0.34
N GLY A 121 -17.75 12.50 0.17
CA GLY A 121 -17.67 11.25 0.91
C GLY A 121 -16.37 11.11 1.68
N GLY A 122 -16.41 10.28 2.74
CA GLY A 122 -15.17 9.91 3.41
C GLY A 122 -14.31 9.00 2.53
N ALA A 123 -12.99 9.11 2.71
CA ALA A 123 -12.02 8.32 2.00
C ALA A 123 -12.09 6.81 2.28
N SER A 124 -12.79 6.40 3.30
CA SER A 124 -12.76 5.01 3.76
C SER A 124 -14.16 4.41 3.79
N ASN A 125 -14.30 3.19 3.33
CA ASN A 125 -15.49 2.35 3.46
C ASN A 125 -15.80 1.99 4.95
N SER A 126 -15.21 2.72 5.90
CA SER A 126 -15.43 2.46 7.32
C SER A 126 -16.83 2.89 7.77
N VAL A 127 -17.38 2.15 8.72
CA VAL A 127 -18.70 2.37 9.35
C VAL A 127 -18.92 3.80 9.89
N LYS A 128 -17.86 4.60 10.03
CA LYS A 128 -17.91 5.95 10.60
C LYS A 128 -17.94 7.07 9.56
N THR A 129 -17.75 6.74 8.30
CA THR A 129 -17.71 7.73 7.21
C THR A 129 -19.13 8.01 6.74
N LYS A 130 -19.57 9.26 6.88
CA LYS A 130 -20.83 9.71 6.31
C LYS A 130 -20.52 10.44 5.01
N SER A 131 -21.17 10.03 3.94
CA SER A 131 -21.21 10.80 2.70
C SER A 131 -22.43 11.71 2.70
N ALA A 132 -22.32 12.83 2.02
CA ALA A 132 -23.38 13.83 1.90
C ALA A 132 -23.41 14.37 0.45
N VAL A 133 -24.59 14.67 -0.06
CA VAL A 133 -24.75 15.38 -1.33
C VAL A 133 -24.64 16.87 -1.06
N TYR A 134 -23.66 17.51 -1.69
CA TYR A 134 -23.53 18.97 -1.69
C TYR A 134 -23.92 19.49 -3.07
N GLY A 135 -24.63 20.60 -3.10
CA GLY A 135 -25.04 21.18 -4.38
C GLY A 135 -25.30 22.67 -4.32
N PHE A 136 -25.65 23.20 -5.51
CA PHE A 136 -26.05 24.57 -5.75
C PHE A 136 -27.26 24.58 -6.68
N ASP A 137 -28.35 25.22 -6.27
CA ASP A 137 -29.63 25.25 -7.02
C ASP A 137 -29.79 26.46 -7.94
N GLY A 138 -28.76 27.28 -8.07
CA GLY A 138 -28.77 28.55 -8.81
C GLY A 138 -28.79 29.77 -7.90
N GLU A 139 -29.27 29.64 -6.66
CA GLU A 139 -29.35 30.71 -5.68
C GLU A 139 -28.59 30.41 -4.39
N SER A 140 -28.70 29.17 -3.89
CA SER A 140 -28.16 28.76 -2.60
C SER A 140 -27.42 27.44 -2.67
N PHE A 141 -26.43 27.28 -1.79
CA PHE A 141 -25.82 25.97 -1.56
C PHE A 141 -26.70 25.13 -0.64
N PHE A 142 -26.58 23.81 -0.78
CA PHE A 142 -27.24 22.86 0.10
C PHE A 142 -26.34 21.65 0.43
N ALA A 143 -26.66 20.99 1.55
CA ALA A 143 -26.10 19.68 1.89
C ALA A 143 -27.22 18.77 2.37
N ASP A 144 -27.38 17.58 1.74
CA ASP A 144 -28.46 16.62 1.98
C ASP A 144 -29.85 17.32 2.03
N GLY A 145 -30.13 18.22 1.08
CA GLY A 145 -31.38 18.98 0.94
C GLY A 145 -31.55 20.14 1.94
N LYS A 146 -30.57 20.42 2.81
CA LYS A 146 -30.59 21.56 3.72
C LYS A 146 -29.81 22.71 3.14
N VAL A 147 -30.46 23.86 3.01
CA VAL A 147 -29.84 25.10 2.53
C VAL A 147 -28.69 25.51 3.45
N LEU A 148 -27.59 25.95 2.85
CA LEU A 148 -26.37 26.43 3.50
C LEU A 148 -25.97 27.78 2.91
N GLY A 149 -25.42 28.66 3.76
CA GLY A 149 -24.65 29.79 3.28
C GLY A 149 -23.28 29.36 2.75
N GLU A 150 -22.72 30.07 1.78
CA GLU A 150 -21.38 29.77 1.25
C GLU A 150 -20.30 29.70 2.36
N GLY A 151 -20.36 30.59 3.36
CA GLY A 151 -19.46 30.57 4.50
C GLY A 151 -19.54 29.26 5.30
N GLU A 152 -20.75 28.72 5.51
CA GLU A 152 -20.96 27.46 6.19
C GLU A 152 -20.47 26.27 5.35
N LEU A 153 -20.70 26.29 4.03
CA LEU A 153 -20.14 25.29 3.11
C LEU A 153 -18.62 25.22 3.23
N ARG A 154 -17.95 26.39 3.14
CA ARG A 154 -16.49 26.51 3.26
C ARG A 154 -15.99 25.97 4.60
N GLU A 155 -16.65 26.31 5.69
CA GLU A 155 -16.30 25.82 7.02
C GLU A 155 -16.42 24.29 7.12
N ARG A 156 -17.50 23.71 6.57
CA ARG A 156 -17.70 22.25 6.55
C ARG A 156 -16.62 21.54 5.74
N LEU A 157 -16.24 22.06 4.58
CA LEU A 157 -15.17 21.50 3.74
C LEU A 157 -13.81 21.58 4.45
N LEU A 158 -13.50 22.69 5.10
CA LEU A 158 -12.26 22.84 5.88
C LEU A 158 -12.19 21.90 7.08
N LYS A 159 -13.33 21.62 7.73
CA LYS A 159 -13.43 20.70 8.87
C LYS A 159 -13.65 19.24 8.49
N ALA A 160 -13.83 18.95 7.21
CA ALA A 160 -14.02 17.58 6.74
C ALA A 160 -12.87 16.67 7.18
N PRO A 161 -13.11 15.39 7.49
CA PRO A 161 -12.04 14.44 7.85
C PRO A 161 -10.98 14.34 6.75
N ASP A 162 -9.73 14.04 7.14
CA ASP A 162 -8.68 13.73 6.18
C ASP A 162 -9.06 12.58 5.27
N GLY A 163 -8.74 12.76 3.98
CA GLY A 163 -9.07 11.81 2.94
C GLY A 163 -10.53 11.88 2.49
N THR A 164 -11.28 12.92 2.88
CA THR A 164 -12.57 13.19 2.24
C THR A 164 -12.37 13.42 0.75
N ILE A 165 -13.20 12.77 -0.07
CA ILE A 165 -13.15 12.87 -1.54
C ILE A 165 -14.43 13.52 -2.05
N ILE A 166 -14.28 14.39 -3.03
CA ILE A 166 -15.39 15.02 -3.77
C ILE A 166 -15.43 14.34 -5.14
N THR A 167 -16.58 13.71 -5.43
CA THR A 167 -16.77 12.91 -6.64
C THR A 167 -18.08 13.26 -7.34
N GLN A 168 -18.21 12.80 -8.57
CA GLN A 168 -19.46 12.79 -9.31
C GLN A 168 -20.54 12.09 -8.48
N LEU A 169 -21.72 12.69 -8.40
CA LEU A 169 -22.93 12.04 -7.91
C LEU A 169 -23.56 11.24 -9.06
N ILE A 170 -23.62 9.92 -8.91
CA ILE A 170 -24.25 9.06 -9.91
C ILE A 170 -25.73 8.95 -9.61
N ARG A 171 -26.55 9.61 -10.41
CA ARG A 171 -28.01 9.46 -10.43
C ARG A 171 -28.42 8.42 -11.45
N SER A 172 -29.53 7.75 -11.20
CA SER A 172 -30.07 6.72 -12.05
C SER A 172 -31.60 6.66 -11.90
N ASP A 173 -32.31 6.43 -13.00
CA ASP A 173 -33.74 6.14 -12.98
C ASP A 173 -34.03 4.79 -12.33
N PHE A 174 -33.07 3.87 -12.34
CA PHE A 174 -33.06 2.65 -11.54
C PHE A 174 -32.46 2.93 -10.19
N ALA A 175 -33.30 3.31 -9.22
CA ALA A 175 -32.88 3.76 -7.88
C ALA A 175 -32.05 2.75 -7.07
N PRO A 176 -32.28 1.41 -7.12
CA PRO A 176 -31.50 0.46 -6.31
C PRO A 176 -30.04 0.38 -6.71
N THR A 177 -29.18 0.06 -5.73
CA THR A 177 -27.79 -0.34 -5.94
C THR A 177 -27.73 -1.86 -6.10
N LEU A 178 -27.11 -2.32 -7.18
CA LEU A 178 -26.88 -3.74 -7.44
C LEU A 178 -25.55 -4.17 -6.83
N HIS A 179 -25.59 -5.25 -6.05
CA HIS A 179 -24.40 -5.88 -5.47
C HIS A 179 -24.19 -7.25 -6.11
N LEU A 180 -22.97 -7.50 -6.61
CA LEU A 180 -22.55 -8.80 -7.13
C LEU A 180 -21.28 -9.25 -6.37
N ALA A 181 -21.32 -10.42 -5.79
CA ALA A 181 -20.18 -11.00 -5.09
C ALA A 181 -19.59 -12.17 -5.89
N PHE A 182 -18.28 -12.18 -6.00
CA PHE A 182 -17.52 -13.19 -6.73
C PHE A 182 -16.53 -13.92 -5.80
N LEU A 183 -16.34 -15.21 -6.07
CA LEU A 183 -15.33 -16.07 -5.47
C LEU A 183 -14.23 -16.34 -6.50
N ASN A 184 -13.00 -15.91 -6.20
CA ASN A 184 -11.84 -16.02 -7.08
C ASN A 184 -10.88 -17.12 -6.58
N ARG A 185 -11.20 -18.37 -6.87
CA ARG A 185 -10.42 -19.56 -6.45
C ARG A 185 -9.81 -20.36 -7.60
N GLY A 186 -10.46 -20.31 -8.73
CA GLY A 186 -10.07 -21.05 -9.94
C GLY A 186 -9.37 -20.17 -10.97
N ASP A 187 -9.45 -20.60 -12.22
CA ASP A 187 -8.94 -19.84 -13.37
C ASP A 187 -9.87 -18.67 -13.74
N ALA A 188 -11.15 -18.77 -13.37
CA ALA A 188 -12.13 -17.70 -13.50
C ALA A 188 -12.94 -17.52 -12.20
N PRO A 189 -13.30 -16.28 -11.83
CA PRO A 189 -14.17 -16.04 -10.68
C PRO A 189 -15.57 -16.60 -10.89
N GLU A 190 -16.19 -17.06 -9.80
CA GLU A 190 -17.55 -17.57 -9.79
C GLU A 190 -18.49 -16.60 -9.07
N LEU A 191 -19.67 -16.31 -9.66
CA LEU A 191 -20.69 -15.52 -8.99
C LEU A 191 -21.24 -16.28 -7.76
N LEU A 192 -21.14 -15.69 -6.60
CA LEU A 192 -21.70 -16.23 -5.36
C LEU A 192 -23.15 -15.83 -5.16
N TYR A 193 -23.43 -14.55 -5.25
CA TYR A 193 -24.79 -14.00 -5.13
C TYR A 193 -24.91 -12.62 -5.79
N SER A 194 -26.14 -12.23 -6.05
CA SER A 194 -26.50 -10.87 -6.44
C SER A 194 -27.75 -10.40 -5.71
N VAL A 195 -27.74 -9.12 -5.28
CA VAL A 195 -28.84 -8.52 -4.54
C VAL A 195 -29.00 -7.05 -4.89
N LEU A 196 -30.23 -6.53 -4.81
CA LEU A 196 -30.52 -5.10 -4.88
C LEU A 196 -30.70 -4.55 -3.48
N THR A 197 -30.19 -3.33 -3.25
CA THR A 197 -30.46 -2.55 -2.04
C THR A 197 -31.05 -1.21 -2.42
N GLU A 198 -32.10 -0.79 -1.73
CA GLU A 198 -32.57 0.58 -1.84
C GLU A 198 -31.60 1.50 -1.08
N GLU A 199 -31.00 2.42 -1.80
CA GLU A 199 -30.12 3.45 -1.26
C GLU A 199 -30.66 4.82 -1.63
N GLU A 200 -31.11 5.57 -0.64
CA GLU A 200 -31.34 7.01 -0.83
C GLU A 200 -30.02 7.70 -1.16
N SER A 201 -29.97 8.53 -2.19
CA SER A 201 -28.89 9.48 -2.50
C SER A 201 -27.56 8.96 -3.06
N GLY A 202 -27.45 7.76 -3.60
CA GLY A 202 -26.19 7.31 -4.25
C GLY A 202 -24.97 7.23 -3.32
N CYS A 203 -25.14 7.48 -2.04
CA CYS A 203 -24.14 7.31 -1.02
C CYS A 203 -24.19 5.87 -0.54
N ALA A 204 -23.07 5.19 -0.49
CA ALA A 204 -22.93 3.96 0.28
C ALA A 204 -23.14 4.31 1.78
N LYS A 205 -24.40 4.51 2.17
CA LYS A 205 -24.72 4.67 3.58
C LYS A 205 -24.37 3.38 4.29
N ASN A 206 -23.89 3.53 5.47
CA ASN A 206 -23.50 2.51 6.41
C ASN A 206 -24.60 1.43 6.53
N TRP A 207 -24.50 0.38 5.75
CA TRP A 207 -25.47 -0.70 5.63
C TRP A 207 -25.72 -1.42 6.98
N TYR A 208 -24.84 -1.30 7.96
CA TYR A 208 -25.02 -1.84 9.30
C TYR A 208 -26.12 -1.18 10.12
N THR A 209 -26.61 -0.01 9.75
CA THR A 209 -27.49 0.80 10.61
C THR A 209 -28.90 1.00 10.08
N GLN A 210 -29.21 0.51 8.88
CA GLN A 210 -30.53 0.72 8.26
C GLN A 210 -31.29 -0.61 8.07
N ASN A 211 -32.61 -0.60 8.36
CA ASN A 211 -33.52 -1.61 7.85
C ASN A 211 -33.64 -1.38 6.34
N ARG A 212 -32.95 -2.15 5.53
CA ARG A 212 -33.04 -2.09 4.08
C ARG A 212 -33.86 -3.25 3.60
N GLU A 213 -34.75 -2.99 2.69
CA GLU A 213 -35.34 -4.03 1.88
C GLU A 213 -34.27 -4.53 0.91
N LEU A 214 -34.07 -5.84 0.90
CA LEU A 214 -33.13 -6.53 0.04
C LEU A 214 -33.94 -7.37 -0.93
N SER A 215 -33.64 -7.22 -2.22
CA SER A 215 -34.26 -8.06 -3.24
C SER A 215 -33.19 -8.95 -3.89
N PRO A 216 -33.22 -10.28 -3.66
CA PRO A 216 -32.34 -11.20 -4.37
C PRO A 216 -32.52 -11.08 -5.88
N VAL A 217 -31.41 -11.19 -6.61
CA VAL A 217 -31.41 -11.18 -8.08
C VAL A 217 -31.00 -12.57 -8.56
N ALA A 218 -31.80 -13.16 -9.44
CA ALA A 218 -31.51 -14.45 -10.04
C ALA A 218 -30.36 -14.35 -11.07
N GLU A 219 -29.80 -15.50 -11.46
CA GLU A 219 -28.70 -15.58 -12.41
C GLU A 219 -29.02 -14.99 -13.80
N ASP A 220 -30.29 -14.89 -14.16
CA ASP A 220 -30.76 -14.26 -15.39
C ASP A 220 -31.10 -12.76 -15.26
N GLY A 221 -30.87 -12.19 -14.07
CA GLY A 221 -31.13 -10.79 -13.74
C GLY A 221 -32.56 -10.48 -13.29
N SER A 222 -33.43 -11.47 -13.11
CA SER A 222 -34.79 -11.27 -12.61
C SER A 222 -34.80 -11.06 -11.08
N PHE A 223 -35.72 -10.22 -10.57
CA PHE A 223 -35.95 -9.93 -9.16
C PHE A 223 -37.43 -9.69 -8.91
N ASN A 224 -37.86 -9.62 -7.66
CA ASN A 224 -39.25 -9.29 -7.32
C ASN A 224 -39.55 -7.83 -7.72
N GLY A 225 -40.23 -7.64 -8.80
CA GLY A 225 -40.58 -6.33 -9.38
C GLY A 225 -40.03 -6.05 -10.79
N GLY A 226 -39.24 -6.99 -11.38
CA GLY A 226 -38.77 -6.82 -12.73
C GLY A 226 -37.53 -7.62 -13.12
N LYS A 227 -36.84 -7.10 -14.13
CA LYS A 227 -35.61 -7.66 -14.65
C LYS A 227 -34.60 -6.55 -14.92
N ILE A 228 -33.36 -6.77 -14.55
CA ILE A 228 -32.24 -5.84 -14.78
C ILE A 228 -31.84 -5.96 -16.25
N ALA A 229 -31.91 -4.84 -16.97
CA ALA A 229 -31.38 -4.75 -18.32
C ALA A 229 -29.86 -5.04 -18.34
N ASP A 230 -29.41 -5.76 -19.36
CA ASP A 230 -28.00 -6.09 -19.58
C ASP A 230 -27.28 -6.77 -18.40
N PHE A 231 -28.00 -7.41 -17.47
CA PHE A 231 -27.42 -8.08 -16.29
C PHE A 231 -26.29 -9.03 -16.66
N GLY A 232 -26.45 -9.81 -17.74
CA GLY A 232 -25.44 -10.74 -18.22
C GLY A 232 -24.12 -10.02 -18.57
N ARG A 233 -24.19 -8.86 -19.24
CA ARG A 233 -23.04 -8.03 -19.59
C ARG A 233 -22.37 -7.50 -18.32
N ILE A 234 -23.14 -6.90 -17.41
CA ILE A 234 -22.64 -6.37 -16.12
C ILE A 234 -21.93 -7.47 -15.34
N LYS A 235 -22.57 -8.63 -15.21
CA LYS A 235 -21.98 -9.79 -14.50
C LYS A 235 -20.66 -10.23 -15.12
N ASN A 236 -20.59 -10.37 -16.43
CA ASN A 236 -19.40 -10.87 -17.12
C ASN A 236 -18.23 -9.85 -17.02
N GLU A 237 -18.51 -8.57 -17.15
CA GLU A 237 -17.52 -7.51 -17.04
C GLU A 237 -16.95 -7.43 -15.60
N LEU A 238 -17.80 -7.47 -14.58
CA LEU A 238 -17.34 -7.51 -13.17
C LEU A 238 -16.63 -8.82 -12.82
N CYS A 239 -17.02 -9.95 -13.43
CA CYS A 239 -16.32 -11.22 -13.29
C CYS A 239 -14.90 -11.14 -13.86
N ALA A 240 -14.72 -10.53 -15.03
CA ALA A 240 -13.41 -10.30 -15.63
C ALA A 240 -12.53 -9.41 -14.73
N ILE A 241 -13.08 -8.29 -14.24
CA ILE A 241 -12.37 -7.41 -13.29
C ILE A 241 -11.98 -8.15 -12.01
N ALA A 242 -12.88 -8.97 -11.43
CA ALA A 242 -12.53 -9.77 -10.25
C ALA A 242 -11.38 -10.74 -10.53
N GLY A 243 -11.29 -11.28 -11.74
CA GLY A 243 -10.20 -12.16 -12.18
C GLY A 243 -8.84 -11.51 -12.26
N GLU A 244 -8.78 -10.18 -12.40
CA GLU A 244 -7.52 -9.44 -12.40
C GLU A 244 -6.83 -9.42 -11.02
N PHE A 245 -7.58 -9.68 -9.94
CA PHE A 245 -7.10 -9.60 -8.55
C PHE A 245 -7.08 -10.96 -7.87
N SER A 246 -6.21 -11.84 -8.32
CA SER A 246 -6.12 -13.22 -7.80
C SER A 246 -5.81 -13.32 -6.31
N GLU A 247 -5.22 -12.29 -5.70
CA GLU A 247 -4.96 -12.18 -4.27
C GLU A 247 -6.22 -12.03 -3.42
N LEU A 248 -7.32 -11.58 -4.02
CA LEU A 248 -8.60 -11.40 -3.36
C LEU A 248 -9.53 -12.56 -3.70
N GLU A 249 -9.69 -13.46 -2.72
CA GLU A 249 -10.54 -14.63 -2.88
C GLU A 249 -12.02 -14.28 -2.93
N TYR A 250 -12.40 -13.18 -2.27
CA TYR A 250 -13.77 -12.67 -2.25
C TYR A 250 -13.80 -11.20 -2.62
N MET A 251 -14.65 -10.85 -3.58
CA MET A 251 -14.92 -9.46 -3.99
C MET A 251 -16.40 -9.25 -4.19
N SER A 252 -16.96 -8.20 -3.61
CA SER A 252 -18.34 -7.77 -3.80
C SER A 252 -18.36 -6.35 -4.36
N PHE A 253 -18.92 -6.20 -5.55
CA PHE A 253 -19.08 -4.91 -6.25
C PHE A 253 -20.43 -4.31 -5.94
N ALA A 254 -20.45 -3.05 -5.47
CA ALA A 254 -21.64 -2.24 -5.39
C ALA A 254 -21.69 -1.34 -6.63
N VAL A 255 -22.67 -1.52 -7.51
CA VAL A 255 -22.78 -0.81 -8.77
C VAL A 255 -24.10 -0.05 -8.89
N ARG A 256 -24.05 1.09 -9.55
CA ARG A 256 -25.22 1.87 -9.97
C ARG A 256 -25.42 1.71 -11.46
N ILE A 257 -26.60 1.24 -11.84
CA ILE A 257 -27.00 1.12 -13.24
C ILE A 257 -27.33 2.53 -13.76
N THR A 258 -26.85 2.87 -14.94
CA THR A 258 -27.05 4.16 -15.60
C THR A 258 -27.60 3.93 -17.01
N PRO A 259 -28.19 4.93 -17.70
CA PRO A 259 -28.63 4.79 -19.06
C PRO A 259 -27.56 4.32 -20.06
N SER A 260 -26.29 4.64 -19.77
CA SER A 260 -25.13 4.27 -20.60
C SER A 260 -24.41 3.00 -20.15
N GLY A 261 -24.89 2.32 -19.11
CA GLY A 261 -24.25 1.11 -18.56
C GLY A 261 -24.29 1.06 -17.04
N PHE A 262 -23.15 1.05 -16.36
CA PHE A 262 -23.08 1.07 -14.90
C PHE A 262 -21.83 1.77 -14.40
N LYS A 263 -21.83 2.14 -13.10
CA LYS A 263 -20.66 2.67 -12.39
C LYS A 263 -20.41 1.87 -11.11
N ILE A 264 -19.14 1.53 -10.86
CA ILE A 264 -18.68 0.87 -9.63
C ILE A 264 -18.54 1.94 -8.55
N LEU A 265 -19.40 1.89 -7.54
CA LEU A 265 -19.37 2.81 -6.42
C LEU A 265 -18.37 2.37 -5.33
N ARG A 266 -18.25 1.04 -5.13
CA ARG A 266 -17.45 0.43 -4.08
C ARG A 266 -17.14 -1.03 -4.40
N VAL A 267 -16.02 -1.51 -3.88
CA VAL A 267 -15.68 -2.94 -3.83
C VAL A 267 -15.41 -3.32 -2.37
N ASP A 268 -16.07 -4.35 -1.89
CA ASP A 268 -15.88 -4.94 -0.56
C ASP A 268 -15.14 -6.28 -0.67
N THR A 269 -14.13 -6.47 0.17
CA THR A 269 -13.28 -7.68 0.22
C THR A 269 -13.61 -8.58 1.40
N GLY A 270 -14.70 -8.31 2.08
CA GLY A 270 -15.27 -9.11 3.16
C GLY A 270 -16.74 -9.42 2.86
N ALA A 271 -17.29 -10.47 3.50
CA ALA A 271 -18.71 -10.78 3.36
C ALA A 271 -19.57 -9.61 3.85
N ASP A 272 -20.51 -9.18 3.03
CA ASP A 272 -21.51 -8.22 3.45
C ASP A 272 -22.55 -8.90 4.34
N LEU A 273 -22.47 -8.63 5.62
CA LEU A 273 -23.31 -9.30 6.64
C LEU A 273 -24.79 -8.90 6.57
N THR A 274 -25.12 -7.85 5.80
CA THR A 274 -26.51 -7.47 5.59
C THR A 274 -27.29 -8.55 4.83
N TYR A 275 -26.58 -9.35 4.04
CA TYR A 275 -27.15 -10.36 3.16
C TYR A 275 -27.14 -11.78 3.74
N LEU A 276 -26.85 -11.95 5.01
CA LEU A 276 -26.74 -13.28 5.64
C LEU A 276 -28.01 -14.14 5.44
N GLU A 277 -29.18 -13.53 5.44
CA GLU A 277 -30.46 -14.20 5.21
C GLU A 277 -30.69 -14.61 3.76
N HIS A 278 -29.94 -14.00 2.80
CA HIS A 278 -30.05 -14.26 1.37
C HIS A 278 -28.87 -15.05 0.80
N PHE A 279 -27.91 -15.45 1.64
CA PHE A 279 -26.79 -16.24 1.18
C PHE A 279 -27.26 -17.60 0.67
N ASN A 280 -26.91 -17.91 -0.56
CA ASN A 280 -27.12 -19.20 -1.16
C ASN A 280 -26.18 -20.27 -0.56
N ASP A 281 -26.39 -21.54 -0.92
CA ASP A 281 -25.58 -22.66 -0.40
C ASP A 281 -24.11 -22.56 -0.77
N LYS A 282 -23.74 -21.98 -1.90
CA LYS A 282 -22.35 -21.74 -2.30
C LYS A 282 -21.67 -20.77 -1.35
N THR A 283 -22.30 -19.62 -1.08
CA THR A 283 -21.77 -18.62 -0.14
C THR A 283 -21.70 -19.19 1.28
N ALA A 284 -22.73 -19.89 1.71
CA ALA A 284 -22.75 -20.53 3.02
C ALA A 284 -21.64 -21.60 3.16
N SER A 285 -21.40 -22.39 2.11
CA SER A 285 -20.33 -23.36 2.05
C SER A 285 -18.95 -22.70 2.16
N PHE A 286 -18.71 -21.63 1.40
CA PHE A 286 -17.48 -20.86 1.46
C PHE A 286 -17.19 -20.33 2.87
N ILE A 287 -18.17 -19.70 3.53
CA ILE A 287 -17.99 -19.15 4.88
C ILE A 287 -17.72 -20.27 5.91
N ARG A 288 -18.44 -21.41 5.80
CA ARG A 288 -18.20 -22.58 6.67
C ARG A 288 -16.80 -23.15 6.49
N GLU A 289 -16.29 -23.20 5.27
CA GLU A 289 -14.93 -23.64 4.97
C GLU A 289 -13.89 -22.71 5.59
N LYS A 290 -14.02 -21.39 5.42
CA LYS A 290 -13.19 -20.39 6.10
C LYS A 290 -13.21 -20.56 7.62
N ARG A 291 -14.38 -20.89 8.18
CA ARG A 291 -14.53 -21.14 9.62
C ARG A 291 -13.78 -22.40 10.06
N ARG A 292 -13.77 -23.47 9.23
CA ARG A 292 -13.04 -24.71 9.55
C ARG A 292 -11.52 -24.48 9.49
N ALA A 293 -11.05 -23.71 8.53
CA ALA A 293 -9.62 -23.39 8.36
C ALA A 293 -9.07 -22.50 9.49
N LYS A 294 -9.93 -21.67 10.12
CA LYS A 294 -9.51 -20.72 11.16
C LYS A 294 -9.68 -21.31 12.57
N PRO A 295 -8.62 -21.37 13.40
CA PRO A 295 -8.73 -21.82 14.78
C PRO A 295 -9.74 -20.97 15.59
N ARG A 296 -10.49 -21.59 16.49
CA ARG A 296 -11.44 -20.88 17.37
C ARG A 296 -10.77 -19.87 18.29
N PHE A 297 -9.57 -20.18 18.72
CA PHE A 297 -8.76 -19.33 19.58
C PHE A 297 -7.34 -19.24 19.03
N VAL A 298 -6.71 -18.10 19.24
CA VAL A 298 -5.29 -17.95 18.92
C VAL A 298 -4.45 -18.80 19.88
N SER A 299 -3.31 -19.29 19.43
CA SER A 299 -2.37 -20.02 20.28
C SER A 299 -1.82 -19.11 21.39
N LEU A 300 -1.34 -19.69 22.50
CA LEU A 300 -0.72 -18.93 23.59
C LEU A 300 0.40 -18.01 23.08
N LYS A 301 1.23 -18.51 22.16
CA LYS A 301 2.30 -17.73 21.51
C LYS A 301 1.77 -16.53 20.73
N GLN A 302 0.68 -16.70 20.00
CA GLN A 302 0.01 -15.60 19.29
C GLN A 302 -0.64 -14.61 20.26
N ALA A 303 -1.28 -15.11 21.33
CA ALA A 303 -1.86 -14.29 22.38
C ALA A 303 -0.81 -13.38 23.06
N LEU A 304 0.34 -13.93 23.42
CA LEU A 304 1.45 -13.16 23.99
C LEU A 304 1.99 -12.11 23.01
N ARG A 305 2.09 -12.44 21.72
CA ARG A 305 2.46 -11.47 20.68
C ARG A 305 1.45 -10.32 20.54
N ILE A 306 0.15 -10.62 20.65
CA ILE A 306 -0.91 -9.60 20.61
C ILE A 306 -0.79 -8.66 21.82
N ILE A 307 -0.58 -9.19 23.03
CA ILE A 307 -0.40 -8.41 24.26
C ILE A 307 0.86 -7.54 24.17
N ASP A 308 1.98 -8.10 23.73
CA ASP A 308 3.23 -7.37 23.54
C ASP A 308 3.03 -6.23 22.51
N ARG A 309 2.48 -6.54 21.35
CA ARG A 309 2.18 -5.54 20.33
C ARG A 309 1.28 -4.41 20.84
N TYR A 310 0.30 -4.75 21.66
CA TYR A 310 -0.62 -3.78 22.21
C TYR A 310 0.04 -2.88 23.26
N THR A 311 0.88 -3.44 24.13
CA THR A 311 1.67 -2.67 25.12
C THR A 311 2.65 -1.70 24.44
N TRP A 312 3.30 -2.14 23.36
CA TRP A 312 4.16 -1.26 22.56
C TRP A 312 3.38 -0.15 21.89
N SER A 313 2.20 -0.45 21.36
CA SER A 313 1.32 0.55 20.74
C SER A 313 0.90 1.65 21.70
N ILE A 314 0.54 1.32 22.94
CA ILE A 314 0.22 2.29 23.98
C ILE A 314 1.45 3.17 24.30
N ARG A 315 2.64 2.55 24.47
CA ARG A 315 3.88 3.27 24.77
C ARG A 315 4.29 4.21 23.65
N ALA A 316 4.17 3.76 22.39
CA ALA A 316 4.45 4.56 21.21
C ALA A 316 3.50 5.78 21.11
N LYS A 317 2.19 5.53 21.22
CA LYS A 317 1.15 6.57 21.14
C LYS A 317 1.32 7.66 22.19
N ARG A 318 1.65 7.29 23.45
CA ARG A 318 1.91 8.25 24.54
C ARG A 318 3.11 9.18 24.26
N ARG A 319 4.00 8.78 23.34
CA ARG A 319 5.20 9.53 22.93
C ARG A 319 5.06 10.17 21.55
N GLY A 320 3.88 10.08 20.92
CA GLY A 320 3.61 10.62 19.59
C GLY A 320 4.26 9.84 18.44
N PHE A 321 4.71 8.60 18.69
CA PHE A 321 5.27 7.73 17.66
C PHE A 321 4.21 6.82 17.04
N MET A 322 4.44 6.42 15.80
CA MET A 322 3.83 5.20 15.26
C MET A 322 4.44 3.96 15.94
N ASP A 323 3.60 2.94 16.18
CA ASP A 323 3.98 1.73 16.93
C ASP A 323 5.27 1.07 16.41
N TYR A 324 5.31 0.75 15.12
CA TYR A 324 6.46 0.07 14.53
C TYR A 324 7.73 0.94 14.49
N MET A 325 7.60 2.27 14.38
CA MET A 325 8.72 3.20 14.45
C MET A 325 9.32 3.25 15.85
N TYR A 326 8.49 3.27 16.88
CA TYR A 326 8.97 3.25 18.26
C TYR A 326 9.67 1.92 18.62
N ARG A 327 9.11 0.80 18.15
CA ARG A 327 9.76 -0.52 18.33
C ARG A 327 11.07 -0.61 17.58
N GLY A 328 11.10 -0.16 16.32
CA GLY A 328 12.32 -0.09 15.51
C GLY A 328 13.39 0.77 16.15
N TRP A 329 13.04 1.97 16.66
CA TRP A 329 13.93 2.82 17.43
C TRP A 329 14.52 2.09 18.64
N LYS A 330 13.67 1.45 19.45
CA LYS A 330 14.11 0.75 20.66
C LYS A 330 14.94 -0.50 20.37
N LYS A 331 14.69 -1.16 19.24
CA LYS A 331 15.50 -2.28 18.77
C LYS A 331 16.88 -1.80 18.35
N ALA A 332 16.96 -0.83 17.46
CA ALA A 332 18.21 -0.27 16.95
C ALA A 332 19.06 0.34 18.08
N LEU A 333 18.43 1.02 19.05
CA LEU A 333 19.13 1.53 20.23
C LEU A 333 19.75 0.43 21.10
N ARG A 334 19.16 -0.77 21.15
CA ARG A 334 19.75 -1.94 21.86
C ARG A 334 20.91 -2.54 21.09
N GLU A 335 20.82 -2.53 19.76
CA GLU A 335 21.89 -2.98 18.87
C GLU A 335 23.09 -2.04 18.96
N ASP A 336 22.85 -0.72 18.89
CA ASP A 336 23.89 0.31 19.03
C ASP A 336 24.61 0.24 20.36
N LYS A 337 23.93 -0.10 21.48
CA LYS A 337 24.60 -0.34 22.78
C LYS A 337 25.62 -1.46 22.75
N ARG A 338 25.46 -2.42 21.83
CA ARG A 338 26.38 -3.57 21.68
C ARG A 338 27.47 -3.33 20.64
N ASP A 339 27.42 -2.20 19.97
CA ASP A 339 28.42 -1.81 18.98
C ASP A 339 29.81 -1.79 19.61
N LYS A 340 30.82 -2.23 18.84
CA LYS A 340 32.21 -2.35 19.33
C LYS A 340 33.12 -1.20 18.89
N PHE A 341 32.64 -0.39 17.94
CA PHE A 341 33.43 0.67 17.31
C PHE A 341 33.24 2.05 17.95
N THR A 342 32.37 2.15 18.96
CA THR A 342 32.11 3.38 19.71
C THR A 342 32.25 3.15 21.19
N THR A 343 32.77 4.16 21.91
CA THR A 343 33.00 4.12 23.36
C THR A 343 31.69 4.22 24.15
N ARG A 344 31.76 3.97 25.44
CA ARG A 344 30.60 4.13 26.34
C ARG A 344 30.17 5.60 26.45
N GLU A 345 31.12 6.51 26.46
CA GLU A 345 30.95 7.95 26.54
C GLU A 345 30.26 8.47 25.25
N GLU A 346 30.76 8.07 24.08
CA GLU A 346 30.16 8.39 22.79
C GLU A 346 28.71 7.88 22.69
N LYS A 347 28.45 6.65 23.11
CA LYS A 347 27.08 6.09 23.16
C LYS A 347 26.15 6.92 24.06
N LYS A 348 26.62 7.27 25.25
CA LYS A 348 25.86 8.10 26.20
C LYS A 348 25.55 9.45 25.58
N TRP A 349 26.55 10.12 25.04
CA TRP A 349 26.42 11.44 24.39
C TRP A 349 25.42 11.43 23.25
N ALA A 350 25.55 10.45 22.33
CA ALA A 350 24.68 10.30 21.19
C ALA A 350 23.21 9.99 21.59
N HIS A 351 23.04 9.00 22.49
CA HIS A 351 21.70 8.56 22.91
C HIS A 351 20.92 9.64 23.65
N GLU A 352 21.56 10.47 24.46
CA GLU A 352 20.93 11.62 25.13
C GLU A 352 20.37 12.63 24.11
N ARG A 353 21.05 12.79 22.96
CA ARG A 353 20.68 13.70 21.87
C ARG A 353 19.76 13.04 20.82
N GLY A 354 19.52 11.75 20.94
CA GLY A 354 18.62 11.00 20.05
C GLY A 354 19.29 10.38 18.82
N PHE A 355 20.63 10.38 18.75
CA PHE A 355 21.39 9.75 17.69
C PHE A 355 21.82 8.32 18.06
N PHE A 356 22.13 7.51 17.06
CA PHE A 356 22.96 6.34 17.25
C PHE A 356 24.43 6.76 17.31
N SER A 357 25.24 6.01 18.06
CA SER A 357 26.64 6.41 18.35
C SER A 357 27.52 6.48 17.10
N TYR A 358 27.26 5.65 16.11
CA TYR A 358 28.02 5.64 14.85
C TYR A 358 27.87 6.93 14.03
N HIS A 359 26.78 7.67 14.20
CA HIS A 359 26.57 8.95 13.52
C HIS A 359 27.51 10.06 14.00
N ILE A 360 28.11 9.93 15.20
CA ILE A 360 29.15 10.88 15.64
C ILE A 360 30.27 10.94 14.59
N LYS A 361 30.74 9.78 14.14
CA LYS A 361 31.81 9.70 13.14
C LYS A 361 31.32 10.01 11.73
N GLN A 362 30.15 9.53 11.36
CA GLN A 362 29.61 9.72 10.01
C GLN A 362 29.22 11.17 9.68
N TYR A 363 28.75 11.91 10.67
CA TYR A 363 28.31 13.31 10.47
C TYR A 363 29.26 14.32 11.10
N GLY A 364 30.34 13.89 11.75
CA GLY A 364 31.24 14.80 12.48
C GLY A 364 30.51 15.56 13.59
N LEU A 365 29.64 14.87 14.35
CA LEU A 365 28.82 15.51 15.38
C LEU A 365 29.67 15.99 16.54
N THR A 366 29.42 17.22 16.98
CA THR A 366 30.07 17.87 18.14
C THR A 366 28.98 18.50 19.04
N ASP A 367 29.40 19.03 20.19
CA ASP A 367 28.50 19.78 21.08
C ASP A 367 27.95 21.06 20.43
N ASP A 368 28.67 21.62 19.46
CA ASP A 368 28.28 22.85 18.78
C ASP A 368 27.28 22.61 17.64
N ASN A 369 27.46 21.54 16.82
CA ASN A 369 26.74 21.35 15.58
C ASN A 369 25.59 20.33 15.62
N TRP A 370 25.46 19.46 16.63
CA TRP A 370 24.49 18.38 16.63
C TRP A 370 23.02 18.82 16.45
N ARG A 371 22.70 20.08 16.80
CA ARG A 371 21.34 20.64 16.66
C ARG A 371 20.95 20.94 15.21
N GLU A 372 21.93 21.03 14.33
CA GLU A 372 21.76 21.25 12.91
C GLU A 372 21.32 19.97 12.21
N PHE A 373 21.56 18.82 12.81
CA PHE A 373 21.24 17.51 12.26
C PHE A 373 19.91 16.97 12.83
N LEU A 374 19.15 16.29 11.97
CA LEU A 374 17.96 15.55 12.38
C LEU A 374 18.39 14.26 13.08
N SER A 375 18.05 14.09 14.36
CA SER A 375 18.39 12.86 15.08
C SER A 375 17.60 11.66 14.60
N ASP A 376 18.17 10.45 14.77
CA ASP A 376 17.50 9.18 14.43
C ASP A 376 16.16 9.02 15.13
N ARG A 377 16.09 9.44 16.40
CA ARG A 377 14.85 9.46 17.17
C ARG A 377 13.82 10.38 16.56
N ASP A 378 14.23 11.58 16.19
CA ASP A 378 13.32 12.59 15.65
C ASP A 378 12.87 12.22 14.24
N TYR A 379 13.74 11.65 13.42
CA TYR A 379 13.36 11.11 12.11
C TYR A 379 12.30 10.00 12.20
N LYS A 380 12.50 9.03 13.10
CA LYS A 380 11.48 7.99 13.34
C LYS A 380 10.20 8.56 13.97
N TRP A 381 10.32 9.64 14.75
CA TRP A 381 9.19 10.33 15.33
C TRP A 381 8.38 11.14 14.31
N LEU A 382 9.03 11.70 13.28
CA LEU A 382 8.39 12.45 12.21
C LEU A 382 7.37 11.62 11.42
N ARG A 383 7.51 10.30 11.36
CA ARG A 383 6.53 9.47 10.67
C ARG A 383 5.15 9.55 11.37
N PRO A 384 4.03 9.61 10.64
CA PRO A 384 3.98 9.65 9.18
C PRO A 384 4.31 11.03 8.61
N ILE A 385 5.19 11.08 7.61
CA ILE A 385 5.38 12.26 6.75
C ILE A 385 4.36 12.20 5.61
N ASN A 386 4.18 11.02 5.05
CA ASN A 386 3.14 10.70 4.11
C ASN A 386 1.84 10.28 4.84
N ASN A 387 0.69 10.58 4.23
CA ASN A 387 -0.64 10.19 4.71
C ASN A 387 -0.89 8.67 4.58
N ASP A 388 -2.12 8.23 4.81
CA ASP A 388 -2.47 6.82 4.82
C ASP A 388 -2.39 6.12 3.45
N TYR A 389 -2.32 6.86 2.34
CA TYR A 389 -2.11 6.29 1.01
C TYR A 389 -0.72 5.66 0.84
N ARG A 390 0.26 5.95 1.73
CA ARG A 390 1.54 5.22 1.79
C ARG A 390 1.37 3.69 1.88
N LYS A 391 0.22 3.20 2.39
CA LYS A 391 -0.10 1.78 2.46
C LYS A 391 -0.11 1.08 1.09
N LEU A 392 -0.39 1.83 0.02
CA LEU A 392 -0.43 1.32 -1.35
C LEU A 392 0.97 0.97 -1.89
N LEU A 393 2.02 1.50 -1.28
CA LEU A 393 3.41 1.25 -1.66
C LEU A 393 4.16 0.31 -0.69
N TRP A 394 3.48 -0.26 0.32
CA TRP A 394 4.15 -1.05 1.37
C TRP A 394 4.57 -2.45 0.94
N ASP A 395 3.99 -2.98 -0.08
CA ASP A 395 4.35 -4.28 -0.62
C ASP A 395 4.35 -4.27 -2.15
N LYS A 396 5.12 -5.17 -2.71
CA LYS A 396 5.39 -5.24 -4.14
C LYS A 396 4.15 -5.58 -4.98
N VAL A 397 3.25 -6.37 -4.42
CA VAL A 397 2.01 -6.79 -5.08
C VAL A 397 1.03 -5.61 -5.19
N THR A 398 0.78 -4.92 -4.07
CA THR A 398 -0.09 -3.73 -4.08
C THR A 398 0.48 -2.64 -4.97
N LEU A 399 1.81 -2.42 -4.91
CA LEU A 399 2.52 -1.47 -5.79
C LEU A 399 2.27 -1.80 -7.27
N ARG A 400 2.36 -3.08 -7.67
CA ARG A 400 2.14 -3.50 -9.06
C ARG A 400 0.74 -3.16 -9.55
N TYR A 401 -0.30 -3.39 -8.74
CA TYR A 401 -1.67 -3.04 -9.08
C TYR A 401 -1.90 -1.52 -9.12
N CYS A 402 -1.40 -0.80 -8.12
CA CYS A 402 -1.60 0.66 -8.04
C CYS A 402 -0.84 1.45 -9.11
N LEU A 403 0.23 0.90 -9.66
CA LEU A 403 1.05 1.52 -10.69
C LEU A 403 0.94 0.80 -12.05
N ASP A 404 -0.18 0.19 -12.34
CA ASP A 404 -0.37 -0.56 -13.58
C ASP A 404 -0.14 0.31 -14.83
N LYS A 405 -0.56 1.56 -14.81
CA LYS A 405 -0.27 2.58 -15.83
C LYS A 405 1.23 2.76 -16.11
N TYR A 406 2.07 2.49 -15.11
CA TYR A 406 3.53 2.58 -15.18
C TYR A 406 4.19 1.20 -15.18
N SER A 407 3.45 0.13 -15.52
CA SER A 407 3.96 -1.25 -15.53
C SER A 407 5.22 -1.45 -16.38
N LYS A 408 5.37 -0.68 -17.47
CA LYS A 408 6.60 -0.63 -18.28
C LYS A 408 7.86 -0.40 -17.43
N TYR A 409 7.74 0.40 -16.36
CA TYR A 409 8.84 0.76 -15.47
C TYR A 409 8.95 -0.11 -14.22
N LEU A 410 8.10 -1.13 -14.09
CA LEU A 410 8.19 -2.13 -13.04
C LEU A 410 8.76 -3.45 -13.60
N PRO A 411 9.35 -4.32 -12.77
CA PRO A 411 9.58 -5.70 -13.18
C PRO A 411 8.27 -6.36 -13.61
N GLU A 412 8.32 -7.31 -14.55
CA GLU A 412 7.17 -8.18 -14.81
C GLU A 412 6.91 -9.08 -13.59
N TYR A 413 5.67 -9.13 -13.12
CA TYR A 413 5.24 -9.95 -11.97
C TYR A 413 4.46 -11.16 -12.47
N TYR A 414 4.98 -12.35 -12.23
CA TYR A 414 4.44 -13.59 -12.78
C TYR A 414 3.60 -14.38 -11.80
N PHE A 415 4.12 -14.59 -10.58
CA PHE A 415 3.43 -15.37 -9.57
C PHE A 415 3.50 -14.75 -8.18
N HIS A 416 2.46 -15.03 -7.43
CA HIS A 416 2.41 -14.75 -6.01
C HIS A 416 2.11 -16.05 -5.25
N ILE A 417 3.02 -16.49 -4.39
CA ILE A 417 2.85 -17.64 -3.53
C ILE A 417 2.30 -17.15 -2.19
N VAL A 418 1.15 -17.68 -1.78
CA VAL A 418 0.42 -17.21 -0.59
C VAL A 418 0.05 -18.37 0.32
N PRO A 419 0.22 -18.25 1.65
CA PRO A 419 -0.38 -19.17 2.61
C PRO A 419 -1.87 -18.85 2.77
N ARG A 420 -2.74 -19.72 2.24
CA ARG A 420 -4.19 -19.58 2.32
C ARG A 420 -4.81 -20.87 2.86
N ASP A 421 -5.64 -20.75 3.91
CA ASP A 421 -6.34 -21.88 4.54
C ASP A 421 -5.43 -23.05 4.95
N GLY A 422 -4.22 -22.72 5.42
CA GLY A 422 -3.22 -23.72 5.88
C GLY A 422 -2.45 -24.41 4.76
N LYS A 423 -2.61 -23.99 3.51
CA LYS A 423 -1.88 -24.50 2.34
C LYS A 423 -1.21 -23.36 1.59
N MET A 424 -0.10 -23.64 0.95
CA MET A 424 0.50 -22.71 -0.01
C MET A 424 -0.27 -22.78 -1.32
N GLN A 425 -0.62 -21.61 -1.85
CA GLN A 425 -1.30 -21.47 -3.14
C GLN A 425 -0.44 -20.62 -4.06
N VAL A 426 -0.38 -21.01 -5.32
CA VAL A 426 0.23 -20.24 -6.39
C VAL A 426 -0.86 -19.40 -7.05
N LEU A 427 -0.68 -18.10 -7.11
CA LEU A 427 -1.57 -17.17 -7.81
C LEU A 427 -0.84 -16.60 -9.03
N LYS A 428 -1.55 -16.41 -10.14
CA LYS A 428 -1.00 -15.71 -11.30
C LYS A 428 -1.09 -14.21 -11.07
N MET A 429 -0.01 -13.52 -11.37
CA MET A 429 0.07 -12.06 -11.37
C MET A 429 -0.20 -11.52 -12.79
N PRO A 430 -0.45 -10.20 -12.94
CA PRO A 430 -0.87 -9.61 -14.22
C PRO A 430 0.02 -9.91 -15.43
N ASP A 431 1.33 -10.09 -15.23
CA ASP A 431 2.29 -10.28 -16.32
C ASP A 431 2.60 -11.77 -16.59
N CYS A 432 1.92 -12.69 -15.88
CA CYS A 432 2.10 -14.14 -16.11
C CYS A 432 1.43 -14.56 -17.43
N PRO A 433 2.15 -15.23 -18.35
CA PRO A 433 1.57 -15.70 -19.60
C PRO A 433 0.35 -16.61 -19.35
N GLN A 434 -0.69 -16.46 -20.18
CA GLN A 434 -1.93 -17.21 -19.99
C GLN A 434 -1.75 -18.73 -20.10
N TYR A 435 -0.85 -19.19 -20.99
CA TYR A 435 -0.57 -20.62 -21.21
C TYR A 435 0.19 -21.30 -20.07
N ILE A 436 0.78 -20.55 -19.15
CA ILE A 436 1.45 -21.10 -17.97
C ILE A 436 0.41 -21.46 -16.90
N SER A 437 0.51 -22.66 -16.34
CA SER A 437 -0.43 -23.13 -15.31
C SER A 437 -0.24 -22.42 -13.97
N ARG A 438 -1.34 -22.29 -13.22
CA ARG A 438 -1.37 -21.77 -11.84
C ARG A 438 -0.94 -22.86 -10.84
N SER A 439 0.33 -23.27 -10.91
CA SER A 439 0.88 -24.36 -10.09
C SER A 439 2.39 -24.19 -9.85
N LEU A 440 2.98 -25.02 -8.99
CA LEU A 440 4.43 -25.04 -8.79
C LEU A 440 5.16 -25.47 -10.07
N GLU A 441 4.59 -26.40 -10.83
CA GLU A 441 5.11 -26.84 -12.13
C GLU A 441 5.04 -25.71 -13.17
N GLY A 442 4.03 -24.82 -13.06
CA GLY A 442 3.96 -23.60 -13.87
C GLY A 442 5.13 -22.66 -13.59
N ILE A 443 5.55 -22.55 -12.33
CA ILE A 443 6.73 -21.74 -11.96
C ILE A 443 8.00 -22.33 -12.59
N THR A 444 8.20 -23.66 -12.50
CA THR A 444 9.37 -24.31 -13.09
C THR A 444 9.35 -24.25 -14.62
N ALA A 445 8.18 -24.35 -15.25
CA ALA A 445 8.02 -24.17 -16.70
C ALA A 445 8.41 -22.76 -17.15
N LEU A 446 7.92 -21.73 -16.45
CA LEU A 446 8.30 -20.34 -16.73
C LEU A 446 9.81 -20.12 -16.51
N LEU A 447 10.38 -20.70 -15.46
CA LEU A 447 11.81 -20.58 -15.19
C LEU A 447 12.66 -21.23 -16.30
N ARG A 448 12.22 -22.36 -16.88
CA ARG A 448 12.87 -22.96 -18.07
C ARG A 448 12.84 -22.03 -19.28
N GLU A 449 11.73 -21.29 -19.47
CA GLU A 449 11.57 -20.33 -20.57
C GLU A 449 12.43 -19.09 -20.36
N LYS A 450 12.27 -18.43 -19.21
CA LYS A 450 12.93 -17.13 -18.89
C LYS A 450 14.40 -17.29 -18.47
N LYS A 451 14.86 -18.50 -18.14
CA LYS A 451 16.20 -18.89 -17.65
C LYS A 451 16.54 -18.33 -16.28
N ILE A 452 16.01 -17.19 -15.89
CA ILE A 452 16.29 -16.55 -14.61
C ILE A 452 15.06 -15.77 -14.11
N LEU A 453 14.74 -15.95 -12.83
CA LEU A 453 13.66 -15.23 -12.15
C LEU A 453 14.15 -14.72 -10.78
N ALA A 454 13.51 -13.67 -10.29
CA ALA A 454 13.68 -13.17 -8.93
C ALA A 454 12.51 -13.60 -8.06
N MET A 455 12.79 -14.21 -6.91
CA MET A 455 11.77 -14.50 -5.90
C MET A 455 12.06 -13.71 -4.64
N LYS A 456 11.08 -12.93 -4.17
CA LYS A 456 11.22 -12.00 -3.05
C LYS A 456 10.05 -12.13 -2.09
N PRO A 457 10.25 -11.97 -0.76
CA PRO A 457 9.12 -11.79 0.15
C PRO A 457 8.25 -10.61 -0.31
N THR A 458 6.95 -10.76 -0.26
CA THR A 458 5.99 -9.70 -0.64
C THR A 458 6.18 -8.45 0.22
N VAL A 459 6.46 -8.66 1.50
CA VAL A 459 6.83 -7.60 2.47
C VAL A 459 8.20 -7.93 3.03
N GLY A 460 9.17 -7.06 2.79
CA GLY A 460 10.54 -7.28 3.28
C GLY A 460 11.44 -6.12 2.88
N SER A 461 12.60 -6.03 3.53
CA SER A 461 13.65 -5.04 3.28
C SER A 461 15.02 -5.67 3.42
N HIS A 462 16.06 -4.97 2.98
CA HIS A 462 17.47 -5.36 3.09
C HIS A 462 17.82 -6.68 2.36
N GLY A 463 17.03 -7.13 1.38
CA GLY A 463 17.29 -8.36 0.62
C GLY A 463 17.12 -9.66 1.41
N ILE A 464 16.61 -9.62 2.64
CA ILE A 464 16.37 -10.83 3.43
C ILE A 464 15.29 -11.68 2.76
N GLY A 465 15.58 -12.96 2.52
CA GLY A 465 14.68 -13.89 1.84
C GLY A 465 14.60 -13.70 0.31
N PHE A 466 15.56 -13.00 -0.29
CA PHE A 466 15.71 -12.94 -1.73
C PHE A 466 16.29 -14.26 -2.27
N TYR A 467 15.70 -14.76 -3.34
CA TYR A 467 16.19 -15.91 -4.08
C TYR A 467 16.33 -15.59 -5.57
N LYS A 468 17.51 -15.85 -6.11
CA LYS A 468 17.80 -15.89 -7.54
C LYS A 468 17.52 -17.30 -8.01
N LEU A 469 16.49 -17.47 -8.84
CA LEU A 469 16.12 -18.74 -9.42
C LEU A 469 16.67 -18.81 -10.84
N GLN A 470 17.40 -19.88 -11.19
CA GLN A 470 18.00 -20.07 -12.51
C GLN A 470 17.72 -21.47 -13.04
N TYR A 471 17.71 -21.57 -14.37
CA TYR A 471 17.70 -22.83 -15.09
C TYR A 471 18.85 -22.80 -16.09
N ASP A 472 19.81 -23.71 -15.96
CA ASP A 472 21.04 -23.77 -16.77
C ASP A 472 20.92 -24.62 -18.03
N GLY A 473 19.79 -25.30 -18.25
CA GLY A 473 19.51 -26.19 -19.36
C GLY A 473 19.43 -27.68 -18.92
N GLU A 474 20.02 -28.01 -17.79
CA GLU A 474 20.02 -29.37 -17.22
C GLU A 474 19.29 -29.45 -15.89
N GLY A 475 19.43 -28.43 -15.04
CA GLY A 475 18.85 -28.39 -13.72
C GLY A 475 18.49 -26.96 -13.26
N TYR A 476 18.13 -26.86 -11.99
CA TYR A 476 17.76 -25.58 -11.34
C TYR A 476 18.85 -25.18 -10.38
N VAL A 477 19.01 -23.85 -10.23
CA VAL A 477 19.94 -23.26 -9.27
C VAL A 477 19.21 -22.20 -8.45
N VAL A 478 19.26 -22.31 -7.12
CA VAL A 478 18.69 -21.35 -6.19
C VAL A 478 19.83 -20.77 -5.36
N ASN A 479 20.12 -19.46 -5.51
CA ASN A 479 21.23 -18.80 -4.80
C ASN A 479 22.54 -19.60 -4.82
N SER A 480 22.95 -20.12 -5.95
CA SER A 480 24.15 -20.94 -6.16
C SER A 480 24.05 -22.42 -5.71
N GLU A 481 22.92 -22.86 -5.18
CA GLU A 481 22.68 -24.28 -4.86
C GLU A 481 21.99 -24.98 -6.04
N ALA A 482 22.67 -25.96 -6.65
CA ALA A 482 22.10 -26.74 -7.74
C ALA A 482 21.12 -27.81 -7.23
N MET A 483 20.03 -28.03 -7.95
CA MET A 483 19.01 -29.00 -7.59
C MET A 483 18.26 -29.50 -8.82
N ASP A 484 17.73 -30.73 -8.73
CA ASP A 484 16.81 -31.25 -9.71
C ASP A 484 15.39 -30.69 -9.56
N GLU A 485 14.48 -31.07 -10.45
CA GLU A 485 13.10 -30.58 -10.43
C GLU A 485 12.33 -30.99 -9.17
N ALA A 486 12.54 -32.22 -8.68
CA ALA A 486 11.84 -32.70 -7.49
C ALA A 486 12.22 -31.88 -6.24
N HIS A 487 13.51 -31.56 -6.10
CA HIS A 487 13.99 -30.69 -5.03
C HIS A 487 13.53 -29.23 -5.20
N MET A 488 13.47 -28.72 -6.43
CA MET A 488 12.92 -27.38 -6.71
C MET A 488 11.44 -27.28 -6.33
N LEU A 489 10.61 -28.24 -6.72
CA LEU A 489 9.20 -28.29 -6.32
C LEU A 489 9.03 -28.42 -4.81
N LYS A 490 9.87 -29.21 -4.14
CA LYS A 490 9.88 -29.35 -2.69
C LYS A 490 10.28 -28.04 -2.00
N PHE A 491 11.28 -27.34 -2.53
CA PHE A 491 11.69 -26.01 -2.04
C PHE A 491 10.54 -25.00 -2.14
N LEU A 492 9.93 -24.88 -3.32
CA LEU A 492 8.80 -23.97 -3.53
C LEU A 492 7.58 -24.33 -2.65
N GLY A 493 7.28 -25.61 -2.51
CA GLY A 493 6.17 -26.10 -1.67
C GLY A 493 6.44 -25.99 -0.16
N GLY A 494 7.69 -25.85 0.23
CA GLY A 494 8.12 -25.69 1.63
C GLY A 494 8.16 -24.24 2.13
N LEU A 495 7.83 -23.27 1.30
CA LEU A 495 7.77 -21.87 1.70
C LEU A 495 6.65 -21.64 2.73
N ASP A 496 6.87 -20.79 3.71
CA ASP A 496 5.95 -20.55 4.84
C ASP A 496 5.47 -19.10 4.96
N ASP A 497 5.84 -18.25 3.99
CA ASP A 497 5.45 -16.84 3.94
C ASP A 497 4.99 -16.46 2.51
N TYR A 498 4.63 -15.22 2.31
CA TYR A 498 4.20 -14.64 1.03
C TYR A 498 5.42 -14.29 0.18
N TYR A 499 5.50 -14.86 -1.02
CA TYR A 499 6.56 -14.58 -1.99
C TYR A 499 5.98 -14.16 -3.34
N ASN A 500 6.56 -13.12 -3.94
CA ASN A 500 6.31 -12.81 -5.34
C ASN A 500 7.48 -13.29 -6.22
N ILE A 501 7.15 -13.84 -7.38
CA ILE A 501 8.09 -14.25 -8.41
C ILE A 501 7.94 -13.28 -9.57
N SER A 502 9.04 -12.66 -9.96
CA SER A 502 9.10 -11.59 -10.95
C SER A 502 10.28 -11.75 -11.88
N GLU A 503 10.30 -10.94 -12.92
CA GLU A 503 11.47 -10.72 -13.76
C GLU A 503 12.72 -10.47 -12.91
N TYR A 504 13.83 -11.09 -13.29
CA TYR A 504 15.15 -10.76 -12.75
C TYR A 504 15.73 -9.63 -13.59
N ILE A 505 15.91 -8.47 -12.98
CA ILE A 505 16.40 -7.28 -13.68
C ILE A 505 17.91 -7.36 -13.88
N VAL A 506 18.33 -7.25 -15.12
CA VAL A 506 19.74 -7.17 -15.51
C VAL A 506 20.11 -5.69 -15.73
N MET A 507 21.16 -5.26 -15.08
CA MET A 507 21.67 -3.91 -15.15
C MET A 507 22.31 -3.63 -16.53
N HIS A 508 22.31 -2.36 -16.96
CA HIS A 508 22.91 -1.91 -18.21
C HIS A 508 24.37 -2.36 -18.36
N GLY A 509 24.77 -2.74 -19.58
CA GLY A 509 26.09 -3.31 -19.88
C GLY A 509 27.26 -2.43 -19.41
N SER A 510 27.18 -1.10 -19.58
CA SER A 510 28.23 -0.19 -19.12
C SER A 510 28.41 -0.14 -17.60
N LEU A 511 27.36 -0.41 -16.83
CA LEU A 511 27.39 -0.42 -15.37
C LEU A 511 27.82 -1.80 -14.82
N ARG A 512 27.51 -2.89 -15.56
CA ARG A 512 27.93 -4.25 -15.20
C ARG A 512 29.46 -4.43 -15.16
N ARG A 513 30.22 -3.61 -15.89
CA ARG A 513 31.68 -3.62 -15.78
C ARG A 513 32.17 -3.31 -14.38
N ILE A 514 31.45 -2.46 -13.62
CA ILE A 514 31.80 -2.11 -12.25
C ILE A 514 31.53 -3.30 -11.34
N TYR A 515 30.32 -3.88 -11.40
CA TYR A 515 29.96 -5.10 -10.68
C TYR A 515 28.75 -5.78 -11.34
N SER A 516 28.86 -7.05 -11.67
CA SER A 516 27.86 -7.81 -12.46
C SER A 516 27.02 -8.80 -11.66
N GLU A 517 27.44 -9.12 -10.43
CA GLU A 517 26.84 -10.22 -9.67
C GLU A 517 25.42 -9.90 -9.14
N VAL A 518 25.12 -8.62 -8.96
CA VAL A 518 23.82 -8.14 -8.48
C VAL A 518 23.33 -6.94 -9.29
N ALA A 519 22.03 -6.71 -9.31
CA ALA A 519 21.44 -5.49 -9.84
C ALA A 519 21.72 -4.34 -8.86
N CYS A 520 22.68 -3.48 -9.22
CA CYS A 520 22.99 -2.25 -8.47
C CYS A 520 21.90 -1.20 -8.73
N THR A 521 21.47 -0.50 -7.70
CA THR A 521 20.35 0.43 -7.79
C THR A 521 20.74 1.87 -7.55
N VAL A 522 20.06 2.78 -8.21
CA VAL A 522 20.11 4.21 -7.90
C VAL A 522 18.98 4.52 -6.91
N ARG A 523 19.32 4.98 -5.71
CA ARG A 523 18.34 5.56 -4.78
C ARG A 523 18.08 7.00 -5.20
N ILE A 524 16.84 7.32 -5.54
CA ILE A 524 16.41 8.64 -5.95
C ILE A 524 15.35 9.15 -4.99
N MET A 525 15.61 10.30 -4.39
CA MET A 525 14.70 10.94 -3.46
C MET A 525 13.90 12.04 -4.15
N VAL A 526 12.57 11.97 -4.02
CA VAL A 526 11.65 12.95 -4.59
C VAL A 526 10.79 13.54 -3.48
N ILE A 527 10.65 14.86 -3.47
CA ILE A 527 9.73 15.59 -2.61
C ILE A 527 8.67 16.30 -3.48
N ASN A 528 7.40 15.99 -3.23
CA ASN A 528 6.25 16.54 -3.95
C ASN A 528 5.39 17.38 -2.99
N ARG A 529 5.82 18.61 -2.69
CA ARG A 529 5.20 19.48 -1.67
C ARG A 529 3.78 19.91 -2.05
N THR A 530 3.55 20.17 -3.33
CA THR A 530 2.25 20.68 -3.83
C THR A 530 1.33 19.58 -4.35
N GLY A 531 1.85 18.37 -4.59
CA GLY A 531 1.17 17.31 -5.33
C GLY A 531 1.44 17.36 -6.84
N PHE A 532 1.92 18.48 -7.38
CA PHE A 532 2.11 18.71 -8.83
C PHE A 532 3.52 19.09 -9.23
N ASP A 533 4.34 19.57 -8.29
CA ASP A 533 5.71 20.03 -8.54
C ASP A 533 6.73 19.12 -7.81
N PRO A 534 6.83 17.85 -8.19
CA PRO A 534 7.81 16.93 -7.61
C PRO A 534 9.22 17.35 -8.02
N VAL A 535 10.13 17.39 -7.05
CA VAL A 535 11.54 17.72 -7.24
C VAL A 535 12.38 16.50 -6.82
N ILE A 536 13.30 16.10 -7.70
CA ILE A 536 14.36 15.15 -7.35
C ILE A 536 15.38 15.93 -6.51
N GLU A 537 15.45 15.62 -5.23
CA GLU A 537 16.27 16.37 -4.27
C GLU A 537 17.64 15.73 -4.03
N ASN A 538 17.77 14.44 -4.32
CA ASN A 538 19.03 13.72 -4.15
C ASN A 538 19.00 12.38 -4.91
N ALA A 539 20.16 11.96 -5.39
CA ALA A 539 20.37 10.64 -5.98
C ALA A 539 21.74 10.09 -5.61
N TYR A 540 21.82 8.77 -5.41
CA TYR A 540 23.10 8.06 -5.25
C TYR A 540 23.02 6.63 -5.78
N PHE A 541 24.12 6.19 -6.40
CA PHE A 541 24.25 4.87 -6.99
C PHE A 541 24.81 3.89 -5.95
N ARG A 542 24.07 2.84 -5.64
CA ARG A 542 24.49 1.77 -4.72
C ARG A 542 25.08 0.63 -5.51
N ILE A 543 26.22 0.17 -5.10
CA ILE A 543 27.00 -0.84 -5.80
C ILE A 543 27.28 -2.00 -4.86
N GLY A 544 26.89 -3.20 -5.27
CA GLY A 544 27.16 -4.42 -4.50
C GLY A 544 28.65 -4.74 -4.45
N THR A 545 29.03 -5.59 -3.51
CA THR A 545 30.36 -6.19 -3.37
C THR A 545 30.22 -7.66 -3.00
N LYS A 546 31.29 -8.42 -3.00
CA LYS A 546 31.25 -9.83 -2.51
C LYS A 546 30.70 -9.91 -1.09
N SER A 547 30.96 -8.91 -0.25
CA SER A 547 30.46 -8.88 1.13
C SER A 547 28.95 -8.65 1.23
N THR A 548 28.31 -8.05 0.23
CA THR A 548 26.87 -7.80 0.22
C THR A 548 26.04 -8.99 -0.24
N GLY A 549 26.66 -10.05 -0.74
CA GLY A 549 25.99 -11.23 -1.27
C GLY A 549 25.12 -10.90 -2.51
N PHE A 550 23.84 -11.17 -2.43
CA PHE A 550 22.90 -10.98 -3.56
C PHE A 550 22.23 -9.60 -3.57
N THR A 551 22.77 -8.61 -2.84
CA THR A 551 22.19 -7.26 -2.73
C THR A 551 23.24 -6.18 -2.91
N ASP A 552 22.80 -4.93 -3.05
CA ASP A 552 23.64 -3.73 -3.08
C ASP A 552 23.59 -2.94 -1.75
N ASN A 553 23.34 -3.63 -0.65
CA ASN A 553 23.10 -3.00 0.64
C ASN A 553 24.38 -2.39 1.21
N ILE A 554 24.43 -1.08 1.34
CA ILE A 554 25.55 -0.29 1.89
C ILE A 554 25.86 -0.70 3.32
N GLY A 555 24.85 -0.97 4.14
CA GLY A 555 25.02 -1.44 5.52
C GLY A 555 25.71 -2.79 5.66
N SER A 556 25.83 -3.55 4.58
CA SER A 556 26.55 -4.85 4.50
C SER A 556 27.89 -4.73 3.79
N GLY A 557 28.42 -3.53 3.58
CA GLY A 557 29.70 -3.28 2.92
C GLY A 557 29.61 -2.93 1.44
N GLY A 558 28.43 -2.58 0.95
CA GLY A 558 28.25 -2.01 -0.38
C GLY A 558 28.89 -0.63 -0.51
N VAL A 559 29.30 -0.29 -1.74
CA VAL A 559 29.83 1.03 -2.10
C VAL A 559 28.66 1.92 -2.54
N PHE A 560 28.78 3.22 -2.39
CA PHE A 560 27.86 4.17 -2.95
C PHE A 560 28.60 5.34 -3.60
N ALA A 561 28.09 5.84 -4.70
CA ALA A 561 28.59 7.00 -5.42
C ALA A 561 27.51 8.08 -5.51
N TYR A 562 27.91 9.34 -5.40
CA TYR A 562 26.99 10.46 -5.61
C TYR A 562 26.55 10.52 -7.06
N VAL A 563 25.34 10.97 -7.30
CA VAL A 563 24.80 11.18 -8.64
C VAL A 563 24.35 12.64 -8.74
N ASP A 564 24.92 13.38 -9.68
CA ASP A 564 24.40 14.69 -10.03
C ASP A 564 22.98 14.55 -10.59
N GLU A 565 22.00 15.15 -9.93
CA GLU A 565 20.57 14.94 -10.21
C GLU A 565 20.18 15.44 -11.61
N LYS A 566 20.93 16.38 -12.19
CA LYS A 566 20.62 16.96 -13.51
C LYS A 566 21.23 16.15 -14.66
N THR A 567 22.43 15.65 -14.47
CA THR A 567 23.22 15.04 -15.55
C THR A 567 23.29 13.52 -15.46
N GLY A 568 23.02 12.94 -14.29
CA GLY A 568 23.24 11.51 -14.03
C GLY A 568 24.70 11.12 -13.91
N PHE A 569 25.63 12.08 -13.75
CA PHE A 569 27.04 11.80 -13.52
C PHE A 569 27.24 11.27 -12.11
N PHE A 570 27.78 10.06 -11.97
CA PHE A 570 28.11 9.47 -10.69
C PHE A 570 29.60 9.53 -10.41
N HIS A 571 29.97 9.92 -9.19
CA HIS A 571 31.34 10.21 -8.77
C HIS A 571 31.53 10.09 -7.25
N ASP A 572 32.73 10.33 -6.76
CA ASP A 572 33.10 10.37 -5.33
C ASP A 572 32.55 9.16 -4.57
N ALA A 573 32.87 7.97 -5.09
CA ALA A 573 32.42 6.74 -4.49
C ALA A 573 33.04 6.53 -3.10
N GLU A 574 32.22 6.05 -2.17
CA GLU A 574 32.54 5.86 -0.75
C GLU A 574 32.06 4.51 -0.24
N VAL A 575 32.67 4.06 0.85
CA VAL A 575 32.26 2.86 1.60
C VAL A 575 32.28 3.16 3.09
N ILE A 576 31.37 2.54 3.83
CA ILE A 576 31.33 2.65 5.29
C ILE A 576 32.10 1.47 5.90
N LYS A 577 33.21 1.76 6.56
CA LYS A 577 34.01 0.79 7.30
C LYS A 577 34.11 1.20 8.77
N GLU A 578 33.73 0.32 9.68
CA GLU A 578 33.79 0.58 11.13
C GLU A 578 33.16 1.93 11.52
N HIS A 579 32.02 2.26 10.88
CA HIS A 579 31.28 3.53 11.02
C HIS A 579 31.99 4.78 10.45
N VAL A 580 33.12 4.62 9.79
CA VAL A 580 33.80 5.74 9.12
C VAL A 580 33.50 5.66 7.61
N ILE A 581 33.10 6.78 7.04
CA ILE A 581 32.95 6.94 5.59
C ILE A 581 34.32 7.17 5.00
N THR A 582 34.74 6.34 4.06
CA THR A 582 36.05 6.42 3.41
C THR A 582 35.89 6.41 1.89
N PRO A 583 36.70 7.22 1.17
CA PRO A 583 36.72 7.20 -0.30
C PRO A 583 36.99 5.79 -0.85
N CYS A 584 36.27 5.42 -1.90
CA CYS A 584 36.40 4.12 -2.58
C CYS A 584 36.27 4.31 -4.10
N PRO A 585 37.17 5.06 -4.76
CA PRO A 585 37.03 5.40 -6.19
C PRO A 585 37.24 4.20 -7.11
N ILE A 586 37.79 3.10 -6.60
CA ILE A 586 38.01 1.83 -7.31
C ILE A 586 37.18 0.76 -6.61
N HIS A 587 36.43 -0.01 -7.39
CA HIS A 587 35.60 -1.10 -6.85
C HIS A 587 36.49 -2.21 -6.25
N PRO A 588 36.23 -2.65 -5.00
CA PRO A 588 37.15 -3.52 -4.28
C PRO A 588 37.29 -4.92 -4.89
N ASP A 589 36.29 -5.42 -5.60
CA ASP A 589 36.29 -6.76 -6.15
C ASP A 589 36.66 -6.82 -7.63
N SER A 590 36.21 -5.85 -8.44
CA SER A 590 36.47 -5.82 -9.89
C SER A 590 37.71 -5.02 -10.28
N GLY A 591 38.16 -4.07 -9.44
CA GLY A 591 39.23 -3.14 -9.79
C GLY A 591 38.83 -2.01 -10.72
N GLU A 592 37.56 -1.92 -11.10
CA GLU A 592 37.05 -0.90 -11.99
C GLU A 592 36.87 0.47 -11.30
N LYS A 593 37.08 1.55 -12.03
CA LYS A 593 36.82 2.92 -11.56
C LYS A 593 35.32 3.14 -11.40
N ILE A 594 34.92 3.71 -10.28
CA ILE A 594 33.51 4.04 -9.98
C ILE A 594 33.28 5.50 -10.33
N GLU A 595 33.10 5.77 -11.60
CA GLU A 595 32.79 7.10 -12.15
C GLU A 595 32.19 6.95 -13.53
N GLY A 596 31.23 7.81 -13.90
CA GLY A 596 30.62 7.79 -15.23
C GLY A 596 29.22 8.41 -15.25
N TYR A 597 28.51 8.17 -16.35
CA TYR A 597 27.14 8.62 -16.52
C TYR A 597 26.17 7.44 -16.45
N LEU A 598 25.04 7.65 -15.80
CA LEU A 598 23.91 6.71 -15.81
C LEU A 598 23.22 6.77 -17.17
N PRO A 599 23.18 5.68 -17.95
CA PRO A 599 22.40 5.65 -19.18
C PRO A 599 20.91 5.92 -18.91
N HIS A 600 20.19 6.43 -19.91
CA HIS A 600 18.74 6.70 -19.82
C HIS A 600 18.32 7.66 -18.69
N TRP A 601 19.24 8.48 -18.17
CA TRP A 601 18.94 9.39 -17.07
C TRP A 601 17.86 10.41 -17.42
N ASP A 602 17.81 10.87 -18.67
CA ASP A 602 16.75 11.77 -19.16
C ASP A 602 15.35 11.14 -19.07
N GLU A 603 15.25 9.82 -19.28
CA GLU A 603 13.98 9.09 -19.13
C GLU A 603 13.58 9.03 -17.65
N VAL A 604 14.52 8.84 -16.74
CA VAL A 604 14.30 8.88 -15.28
C VAL A 604 13.80 10.26 -14.87
N LEU A 605 14.46 11.35 -15.31
CA LEU A 605 14.09 12.74 -14.99
C LEU A 605 12.70 13.12 -15.47
N ARG A 606 12.23 12.55 -16.56
CA ARG A 606 10.88 12.77 -17.08
C ARG A 606 9.84 11.93 -16.35
N THR A 607 10.11 10.64 -16.16
CA THR A 607 9.10 9.66 -15.70
C THR A 607 8.84 9.72 -14.20
N LEU A 608 9.87 9.86 -13.36
CA LEU A 608 9.64 9.87 -11.89
C LEU A 608 8.78 11.05 -11.43
N PRO A 609 8.97 12.29 -11.93
CA PRO A 609 8.05 13.37 -11.63
C PRO A 609 6.61 13.10 -12.10
N GLU A 610 6.40 12.52 -13.28
CA GLU A 610 5.05 12.14 -13.75
C GLU A 610 4.39 11.11 -12.82
N LEU A 611 5.15 10.10 -12.42
CA LEU A 611 4.67 9.09 -11.46
C LEU A 611 4.33 9.72 -10.10
N CYS A 612 5.15 10.67 -9.62
CA CYS A 612 4.87 11.38 -8.37
C CYS A 612 3.60 12.25 -8.46
N ARG A 613 3.30 12.82 -9.63
CA ARG A 613 2.02 13.52 -9.87
C ARG A 613 0.84 12.55 -9.90
N TYR A 614 1.03 11.36 -10.44
CA TYR A 614 -0.01 10.32 -10.44
C TYR A 614 -0.36 9.87 -9.02
N ILE A 615 0.64 9.65 -8.16
CA ILE A 615 0.42 9.35 -6.72
C ILE A 615 0.50 10.61 -5.85
N SER A 616 -0.06 11.70 -6.32
CA SER A 616 -0.01 13.07 -5.77
C SER A 616 -0.36 13.23 -4.28
N PRO A 617 -1.14 12.35 -3.63
CA PRO A 617 -1.33 12.42 -2.18
C PRO A 617 -0.03 12.24 -1.39
N LEU A 618 0.98 11.59 -1.96
CA LEU A 618 2.24 11.30 -1.27
C LEU A 618 3.27 12.41 -1.52
N GLU A 619 3.91 12.85 -0.43
CA GLU A 619 4.83 13.98 -0.47
C GLU A 619 6.30 13.58 -0.55
N TYR A 620 6.69 12.50 0.14
CA TYR A 620 8.08 12.09 0.32
C TYR A 620 8.30 10.65 -0.14
N LEU A 621 9.10 10.47 -1.17
CA LEU A 621 9.30 9.19 -1.86
C LEU A 621 10.77 8.92 -2.12
N GLY A 622 11.19 7.68 -1.97
CA GLY A 622 12.51 7.18 -2.33
C GLY A 622 12.38 6.00 -3.28
N PHE A 623 12.86 6.17 -4.50
CA PHE A 623 12.82 5.16 -5.54
C PHE A 623 14.11 4.35 -5.57
N ASP A 624 14.01 3.03 -5.66
CA ASP A 624 15.12 2.14 -5.97
C ASP A 624 15.02 1.77 -7.45
N VAL A 625 15.90 2.35 -8.26
CA VAL A 625 15.88 2.26 -9.72
C VAL A 625 17.08 1.47 -10.22
N VAL A 626 16.86 0.50 -11.11
CA VAL A 626 17.93 -0.16 -11.87
C VAL A 626 17.92 0.35 -13.29
N ILE A 627 19.05 0.85 -13.76
CA ILE A 627 19.26 1.21 -15.17
C ILE A 627 19.50 -0.07 -15.96
N THR A 628 18.76 -0.26 -17.04
CA THR A 628 18.82 -1.44 -17.92
C THR A 628 19.24 -1.07 -19.33
N ASP A 629 19.52 -2.05 -20.18
CA ASP A 629 19.88 -1.77 -21.58
C ASP A 629 18.74 -1.11 -22.39
N SER A 630 17.48 -1.22 -21.96
CA SER A 630 16.30 -0.68 -22.62
C SER A 630 15.61 0.50 -21.89
N GLY A 631 16.23 1.08 -20.87
CA GLY A 631 15.66 2.14 -20.06
C GLY A 631 15.94 1.92 -18.57
N PHE A 632 14.90 1.91 -17.73
CA PHE A 632 15.05 1.65 -16.30
C PHE A 632 13.87 0.88 -15.71
N LYS A 633 14.10 0.28 -14.54
CA LYS A 633 13.05 -0.40 -13.75
C LYS A 633 13.07 0.07 -12.31
N ILE A 634 11.88 0.30 -11.74
CA ILE A 634 11.66 0.65 -10.32
C ILE A 634 11.43 -0.65 -9.55
N LEU A 635 12.35 -1.00 -8.66
CA LEU A 635 12.23 -2.21 -7.84
C LEU A 635 11.37 -2.01 -6.59
N GLU A 636 11.40 -0.79 -6.03
CA GLU A 636 10.72 -0.44 -4.79
C GLU A 636 10.51 1.07 -4.69
N ILE A 637 9.43 1.48 -4.02
CA ILE A 637 9.19 2.88 -3.65
C ILE A 637 9.06 2.97 -2.14
N ASN A 638 10.02 3.63 -1.53
CA ASN A 638 10.10 3.83 -0.09
C ASN A 638 9.39 5.10 0.34
N THR A 639 8.57 5.02 1.38
CA THR A 639 7.86 6.17 1.97
C THR A 639 8.51 6.67 3.26
N HIS A 640 9.66 6.14 3.60
CA HIS A 640 10.50 6.52 4.74
C HIS A 640 11.86 5.83 4.63
N GLN A 641 12.67 6.24 3.65
CA GLN A 641 14.00 5.69 3.41
C GLN A 641 15.01 6.16 4.47
N ASP A 642 16.13 5.45 4.57
CA ASP A 642 17.24 5.88 5.39
C ASP A 642 17.90 7.11 4.76
N LEU A 643 17.93 8.22 5.50
CA LEU A 643 18.60 9.47 5.10
C LEU A 643 19.95 9.65 5.79
N HIS A 644 20.07 9.05 6.94
CA HIS A 644 21.10 9.37 7.90
C HIS A 644 22.45 8.69 7.66
N ARG A 645 22.54 7.83 6.66
CA ARG A 645 23.77 7.06 6.47
C ARG A 645 24.79 7.78 5.59
N TYR A 646 24.38 8.86 4.92
CA TYR A 646 25.20 9.50 3.89
C TYR A 646 25.36 10.99 4.22
N PRO A 647 26.55 11.54 3.97
CA PRO A 647 26.79 12.98 4.13
C PRO A 647 26.06 13.85 3.05
N THR A 648 25.21 13.26 2.24
CA THR A 648 24.38 13.93 1.24
C THR A 648 23.10 14.49 1.84
N TYR A 649 23.18 15.13 2.98
CA TYR A 649 22.21 16.15 3.29
C TYR A 649 22.46 17.32 2.36
N ASN A 650 21.61 17.45 1.33
CA ASN A 650 21.54 18.75 0.71
C ASN A 650 20.78 19.70 1.66
N GLU A 651 21.05 20.98 1.58
CA GLU A 651 20.41 22.00 2.43
C GLU A 651 18.88 21.97 2.32
N ASN A 652 18.34 21.66 1.14
CA ASN A 652 16.91 21.58 0.89
C ASN A 652 16.23 20.43 1.67
N ILE A 653 16.85 19.25 1.68
CA ILE A 653 16.35 18.09 2.43
C ILE A 653 16.40 18.35 3.93
N GLN A 654 17.49 18.93 4.41
CA GLN A 654 17.66 19.28 5.81
C GLN A 654 16.61 20.31 6.23
N ALA A 655 16.44 21.40 5.46
CA ALA A 655 15.45 22.42 5.71
C ALA A 655 14.02 21.85 5.72
N TYR A 656 13.72 20.93 4.78
CA TYR A 656 12.44 20.24 4.72
C TYR A 656 12.15 19.47 6.01
N PHE A 657 13.07 18.62 6.48
CA PHE A 657 12.85 17.84 7.69
C PHE A 657 12.86 18.68 8.97
N MET A 658 13.70 19.69 9.05
CA MET A 658 13.73 20.58 10.21
C MET A 658 12.41 21.40 10.30
N LYS A 659 11.83 21.83 9.18
CA LYS A 659 10.48 22.43 9.13
C LYS A 659 9.43 21.45 9.66
N LYS A 660 9.40 20.21 9.16
CA LYS A 660 8.47 19.17 9.63
C LYS A 660 8.63 18.90 11.13
N LEU A 661 9.87 18.86 11.61
CA LEU A 661 10.17 18.64 13.03
C LEU A 661 9.62 19.78 13.89
N ALA A 662 9.82 21.04 13.48
CA ALA A 662 9.31 22.21 14.17
C ALA A 662 7.77 22.19 14.25
N LEU A 663 7.09 21.90 13.14
CA LEU A 663 5.63 21.77 13.09
C LEU A 663 5.12 20.67 14.04
N LYS A 664 5.74 19.51 14.04
CA LYS A 664 5.33 18.41 14.90
C LYS A 664 5.60 18.69 16.37
N LYS A 665 6.71 19.37 16.72
CA LYS A 665 7.00 19.86 18.09
C LYS A 665 5.96 20.87 18.55
N ALA A 666 5.46 21.70 17.65
CA ALA A 666 4.35 22.64 17.89
C ALA A 666 2.95 21.95 17.97
N GLY A 667 2.89 20.61 17.91
CA GLY A 667 1.65 19.85 18.01
C GLY A 667 0.82 19.82 16.72
N ARG A 668 1.34 20.31 15.60
CA ARG A 668 0.64 20.26 14.32
C ARG A 668 0.68 18.86 13.71
N LYS A 669 -0.41 18.47 13.05
CA LYS A 669 -0.51 17.20 12.30
C LYS A 669 0.18 17.37 10.96
N LEU A 670 1.19 16.55 10.64
CA LEU A 670 1.97 16.67 9.40
C LEU A 670 1.17 16.22 8.16
N CYS A 671 0.33 15.20 8.32
CA CYS A 671 -0.50 14.64 7.24
C CYS A 671 -1.78 13.98 7.78
#